data_fced7275bed472c63e7da5ce63694d53
#
_entry.id   fced7275bed472c63e7da5ce63694d53
#
_cell.length_a   1.000
_cell.length_b   1.000
_cell.length_c   1.000
_cell.angle_alpha   90.00
_cell.angle_beta   90.00
_cell.angle_gamma   90.00
#
_symmetry.space_group_name_H-M   'P 1'
#
loop_
_entity.id
_entity.type
_entity.pdbx_description
1 polymer ?
#
loop_
_entity_poly.entity_id
_entity_poly.type
_entity_poly.pdbx_seq_one_letter_code
_entity_poly.pdbx_strand_id
1 'polypeptide(L)'
;VDSLRTPGKSDFDAQLSGPNASEVAQLFNVTGVPEEPYEISGTYSVRQTTVSVSDGLVRIGDNAIRVSGSLNARQMPPDMDITITAAGPDFSVFTPFIGIAGVPASVFAIDGRIRSSAGEWQFDDVKASVGANRVVARGAISPGADTEIVFSASGPDNSFLHAMTGLEGLPARPYDVSARIRPNPVGIELADARASFGDHRIVVDGVVALKDDLIGTELSVNVSGPELQNIALLTDVPYLPAGAYDASAGVAFNRGGVVLDAASVSVGPLNATADGNIGLRANAGDFDLSVSANGPDLGSLANFEFLQRLSGESFAVSAKVRHGNDAYAFESVEARVGELNAFVDATIADDMSGATIAFRSNAPDAQPLSTLLDIGALPDGAFSADGSVEIREGEFEFTDNRVQIGGYRFVADGVLSATPMRNDSDLRFSAEGPDIKQLLNAFDVDLFPAKPFTLAGEFRGTPSGFAMRDFSATIGGNDVTGVFTADFTGKPTFTGTLSSEFLDLTDRLAAVEKDATEDEPDASGLLFTDEPIDFGPLESANAKLELRVDKLVLNDSSINNIILNAELVDRSLSIAPVSMRSARGNLDGSLELRPSNGNYEMSAALQLDNVRLGLFRGENRDWSQVPVLSGKIDLRGTGQSPHQIMASSNGAVRLRQGPGRVPNSASRIFGDIIMELLRVLNPLQSEDSDRRFDCGIYDVDIVDGVATLENFAFQTKRMTTVASGTIAFQDERINIGVRAKPREGLGISLGGVANALIRIGGTLKSPRLIFDSKSAATTTGAAVATGGLSLLGRSLLDRLSGAADICEQMRDNDEAANQQEDN
;
A
#
# COMPACT_ATOMS: atom_id res chain seq x y z
N VAL A 1 -40.56 85.50 -21.49
CA VAL A 1 -40.05 84.76 -22.67
C VAL A 1 -40.02 85.82 -23.80
N ASP A 2 -38.81 86.12 -24.24
CA ASP A 2 -38.68 87.14 -25.28
C ASP A 2 -39.11 86.63 -26.66
N SER A 3 -39.09 85.36 -26.86
CA SER A 3 -39.62 84.64 -28.06
C SER A 3 -39.78 83.11 -27.79
N LEU A 4 -40.94 82.52 -28.10
CA LEU A 4 -41.17 81.10 -28.10
C LEU A 4 -40.42 80.34 -29.23
N ARG A 5 -39.88 81.01 -30.25
CA ARG A 5 -39.10 80.43 -31.35
C ARG A 5 -37.59 80.38 -31.13
N THR A 6 -37.10 81.20 -30.14
CA THR A 6 -35.68 81.30 -29.76
C THR A 6 -35.58 81.50 -28.27
N PRO A 7 -35.69 80.44 -27.48
CA PRO A 7 -35.69 80.54 -26.03
C PRO A 7 -34.29 80.82 -25.44
N GLY A 8 -33.40 81.51 -26.19
CA GLY A 8 -32.05 81.85 -25.74
C GLY A 8 -31.93 82.85 -24.57
N LYS A 9 -33.03 83.44 -24.14
CA LYS A 9 -33.22 84.21 -22.87
C LYS A 9 -34.62 83.97 -22.37
N SER A 10 -34.78 83.10 -21.40
CA SER A 10 -36.12 82.89 -20.82
C SER A 10 -35.98 82.75 -19.29
N ASP A 11 -36.78 83.48 -18.58
CA ASP A 11 -37.00 83.38 -17.16
C ASP A 11 -38.49 82.93 -16.98
N PHE A 12 -38.69 81.84 -16.27
CA PHE A 12 -40.07 81.41 -16.00
C PHE A 12 -40.16 80.61 -14.70
N ASP A 13 -41.30 80.77 -14.04
CA ASP A 13 -41.66 79.86 -12.95
C ASP A 13 -42.43 78.67 -13.48
N ALA A 14 -42.04 77.50 -13.09
CA ALA A 14 -42.75 76.30 -13.45
C ALA A 14 -43.31 75.67 -12.18
N GLN A 15 -44.56 75.26 -12.28
CA GLN A 15 -45.20 74.39 -11.30
C GLN A 15 -46.00 73.29 -12.03
N LEU A 16 -45.62 72.08 -11.72
CA LEU A 16 -46.27 70.89 -12.25
C LEU A 16 -46.65 69.97 -11.05
N SER A 17 -47.87 69.61 -10.94
CA SER A 17 -48.31 68.68 -9.89
C SER A 17 -49.40 67.74 -10.42
N GLY A 18 -49.48 66.60 -9.86
CA GLY A 18 -50.46 65.56 -10.25
C GLY A 18 -50.53 64.44 -9.23
N PRO A 19 -51.54 63.59 -9.41
CA PRO A 19 -51.77 62.50 -8.46
C PRO A 19 -50.85 61.28 -8.67
N ASN A 20 -50.12 61.16 -9.81
CA ASN A 20 -49.35 60.01 -10.15
C ASN A 20 -48.00 60.38 -10.78
N ALA A 21 -46.92 60.24 -10.05
CA ALA A 21 -45.55 60.50 -10.48
C ALA A 21 -45.08 59.56 -11.59
N SER A 22 -45.55 58.33 -11.63
CA SER A 22 -45.11 57.31 -12.62
C SER A 22 -45.49 57.72 -14.06
N GLU A 23 -46.62 58.41 -14.23
CA GLU A 23 -47.06 58.88 -15.55
C GLU A 23 -46.15 59.98 -16.10
N VAL A 24 -45.66 60.88 -15.28
CA VAL A 24 -44.70 61.88 -15.71
C VAL A 24 -43.30 61.30 -15.90
N ALA A 25 -42.88 60.39 -15.07
CA ALA A 25 -41.57 59.69 -15.21
C ALA A 25 -41.48 58.90 -16.54
N GLN A 26 -42.59 58.26 -16.99
CA GLN A 26 -42.65 57.59 -18.25
C GLN A 26 -42.43 58.51 -19.47
N LEU A 27 -42.79 59.79 -19.36
CA LEU A 27 -42.50 60.72 -20.44
C LEU A 27 -41.01 60.99 -20.63
N PHE A 28 -40.20 60.66 -19.61
CA PHE A 28 -38.73 60.68 -19.63
C PHE A 28 -38.08 59.34 -19.75
N ASN A 29 -38.81 58.28 -20.09
CA ASN A 29 -38.35 56.90 -20.15
C ASN A 29 -37.82 56.33 -18.81
N VAL A 30 -38.29 56.89 -17.67
CA VAL A 30 -37.95 56.38 -16.33
C VAL A 30 -39.07 55.43 -15.87
N THR A 31 -38.75 54.19 -15.57
CA THR A 31 -39.68 53.17 -15.09
C THR A 31 -39.40 52.88 -13.62
N GLY A 32 -40.38 52.36 -12.89
CA GLY A 32 -40.23 51.97 -11.48
C GLY A 32 -40.48 53.11 -10.46
N VAL A 33 -40.89 54.27 -10.91
CA VAL A 33 -41.33 55.37 -10.01
C VAL A 33 -42.70 55.00 -9.47
N PRO A 34 -42.95 55.19 -8.16
CA PRO A 34 -44.25 54.82 -7.56
C PRO A 34 -45.39 55.71 -8.04
N GLU A 35 -46.60 55.21 -7.95
CA GLU A 35 -47.82 55.91 -8.30
C GLU A 35 -48.26 56.82 -7.12
N GLU A 36 -47.44 57.83 -6.81
CA GLU A 36 -47.66 58.77 -5.71
C GLU A 36 -47.89 60.17 -6.25
N PRO A 37 -48.55 61.08 -5.48
CA PRO A 37 -48.68 62.45 -5.85
C PRO A 37 -47.31 63.10 -6.01
N TYR A 38 -47.17 63.95 -7.02
CA TYR A 38 -45.92 64.68 -7.24
C TYR A 38 -46.14 66.18 -7.34
N GLU A 39 -45.10 66.95 -7.02
CA GLU A 39 -44.97 68.38 -7.23
C GLU A 39 -43.58 68.65 -7.72
N ILE A 40 -43.47 69.37 -8.84
CA ILE A 40 -42.23 69.89 -9.41
C ILE A 40 -42.45 71.43 -9.56
N SER A 41 -41.65 72.16 -8.87
CA SER A 41 -41.74 73.60 -8.93
C SER A 41 -40.33 74.25 -8.90
N GLY A 42 -40.24 75.46 -9.43
CA GLY A 42 -38.99 76.19 -9.43
C GLY A 42 -39.01 77.37 -10.37
N THR A 43 -38.06 78.28 -10.13
CA THR A 43 -37.76 79.44 -11.02
C THR A 43 -36.57 79.04 -11.91
N TYR A 44 -36.82 79.02 -13.20
CA TYR A 44 -35.87 78.61 -14.22
C TYR A 44 -35.43 79.81 -15.04
N SER A 45 -34.11 79.88 -15.27
CA SER A 45 -33.51 80.85 -16.18
C SER A 45 -32.69 80.06 -17.25
N VAL A 46 -33.07 80.28 -18.47
CA VAL A 46 -32.35 79.72 -19.61
C VAL A 46 -31.58 80.87 -20.29
N ARG A 47 -30.25 80.67 -20.36
CA ARG A 47 -29.32 81.59 -21.02
C ARG A 47 -28.46 80.83 -21.99
N GLN A 48 -28.79 80.94 -23.26
CA GLN A 48 -28.16 80.09 -24.35
C GLN A 48 -28.21 78.63 -24.06
N THR A 49 -27.15 78.04 -23.48
CA THR A 49 -26.99 76.62 -23.21
C THR A 49 -26.99 76.32 -21.72
N THR A 50 -27.01 77.34 -20.90
CA THR A 50 -27.00 77.24 -19.46
C THR A 50 -28.43 77.30 -18.93
N VAL A 51 -28.86 76.29 -18.22
CA VAL A 51 -30.09 76.32 -17.43
C VAL A 51 -29.74 76.54 -15.97
N SER A 52 -30.29 77.60 -15.40
CA SER A 52 -30.19 77.84 -13.99
C SER A 52 -31.51 77.64 -13.30
N VAL A 53 -31.49 77.11 -12.13
CA VAL A 53 -32.66 76.79 -11.29
C VAL A 53 -32.46 77.45 -9.95
N SER A 54 -33.45 78.30 -9.52
CA SER A 54 -33.55 78.78 -8.18
C SER A 54 -34.81 78.20 -7.55
N ASP A 55 -34.66 77.77 -6.30
CA ASP A 55 -35.77 77.21 -5.53
C ASP A 55 -36.47 76.00 -6.20
N GLY A 56 -35.71 75.23 -7.00
CA GLY A 56 -36.23 73.93 -7.61
C GLY A 56 -36.65 72.95 -6.51
N LEU A 57 -37.87 72.47 -6.61
CA LEU A 57 -38.42 71.47 -5.75
C LEU A 57 -38.94 70.32 -6.58
N VAL A 58 -38.57 69.11 -6.27
CA VAL A 58 -39.18 67.84 -6.76
C VAL A 58 -39.68 67.12 -5.55
N ARG A 59 -40.96 66.90 -5.46
CA ARG A 59 -41.60 66.11 -4.39
C ARG A 59 -42.34 64.93 -5.02
N ILE A 60 -42.20 63.74 -4.43
CA ILE A 60 -42.93 62.55 -4.80
C ILE A 60 -43.40 61.93 -3.47
N GLY A 61 -44.72 61.97 -3.22
CA GLY A 61 -45.25 61.66 -1.91
C GLY A 61 -44.66 62.60 -0.83
N ASP A 62 -44.13 61.99 0.24
CA ASP A 62 -43.44 62.72 1.33
C ASP A 62 -41.95 62.93 1.08
N ASN A 63 -41.42 62.48 -0.05
CA ASN A 63 -40.01 62.60 -0.41
C ASN A 63 -39.78 63.90 -1.21
N ALA A 64 -38.77 64.71 -0.83
CA ALA A 64 -38.50 66.00 -1.45
C ALA A 64 -37.00 66.15 -1.81
N ILE A 65 -36.75 66.69 -3.00
CA ILE A 65 -35.44 67.16 -3.43
C ILE A 65 -35.54 68.64 -3.74
N ARG A 66 -34.71 69.42 -3.15
CA ARG A 66 -34.50 70.84 -3.51
C ARG A 66 -33.16 70.93 -4.27
N VAL A 67 -33.23 71.65 -5.37
CA VAL A 67 -32.09 71.91 -6.23
C VAL A 67 -31.99 73.32 -6.56
N SER A 68 -30.81 73.92 -6.43
CA SER A 68 -30.51 75.27 -6.93
C SER A 68 -29.14 75.26 -7.61
N GLY A 69 -28.97 76.02 -8.68
CA GLY A 69 -27.72 76.14 -9.37
C GLY A 69 -27.87 76.28 -10.86
N SER A 70 -26.79 75.95 -11.60
CA SER A 70 -26.74 76.07 -13.06
C SER A 70 -26.11 74.82 -13.68
N LEU A 71 -26.56 74.45 -14.90
CA LEU A 71 -26.09 73.35 -15.69
C LEU A 71 -25.95 73.80 -17.16
N ASN A 72 -24.78 73.60 -17.78
CA ASN A 72 -24.56 73.75 -19.19
C ASN A 72 -24.35 72.36 -19.84
N ALA A 73 -25.38 71.82 -20.46
CA ALA A 73 -25.43 70.51 -20.99
C ALA A 73 -24.70 70.31 -22.34
N ARG A 74 -24.15 71.35 -22.94
CA ARG A 74 -23.42 71.22 -24.25
C ARG A 74 -21.97 70.80 -24.15
N GLN A 75 -21.41 70.83 -22.98
CA GLN A 75 -20.04 70.38 -22.68
C GLN A 75 -20.09 68.98 -22.06
N MET A 76 -19.09 68.18 -22.34
CA MET A 76 -18.90 66.85 -21.73
C MET A 76 -17.49 66.79 -21.12
N PRO A 77 -17.33 66.66 -19.82
CA PRO A 77 -18.39 66.71 -18.81
C PRO A 77 -19.09 68.13 -18.79
N PRO A 78 -20.37 68.22 -18.39
CA PRO A 78 -21.11 69.43 -18.36
C PRO A 78 -20.56 70.41 -17.30
N ASP A 79 -20.48 71.70 -17.66
CA ASP A 79 -20.27 72.72 -16.61
C ASP A 79 -21.50 72.80 -15.74
N MET A 80 -21.34 72.62 -14.47
CA MET A 80 -22.43 72.69 -13.50
C MET A 80 -21.98 73.22 -12.16
N ASP A 81 -22.93 73.90 -11.49
CA ASP A 81 -22.83 74.35 -10.10
C ASP A 81 -24.18 74.11 -9.46
N ILE A 82 -24.33 73.02 -8.75
CA ILE A 82 -25.61 72.56 -8.23
C ILE A 82 -25.49 72.34 -6.71
N THR A 83 -26.37 72.94 -5.97
CA THR A 83 -26.63 72.65 -4.57
C THR A 83 -27.87 71.81 -4.44
N ILE A 84 -27.78 70.71 -3.72
CA ILE A 84 -28.84 69.71 -3.55
C ILE A 84 -29.11 69.58 -2.04
N THR A 85 -30.38 69.65 -1.68
CA THR A 85 -30.84 69.25 -0.35
C THR A 85 -32.05 68.34 -0.56
N ALA A 86 -31.96 67.13 -0.13
CA ALA A 86 -33.03 66.13 -0.29
C ALA A 86 -33.31 65.44 1.02
N ALA A 87 -34.52 65.10 1.30
CA ALA A 87 -34.94 64.34 2.47
C ALA A 87 -36.29 63.67 2.24
N GLY A 88 -36.49 62.57 2.90
CA GLY A 88 -37.78 61.86 2.85
C GLY A 88 -37.77 60.50 3.56
N PRO A 89 -38.96 59.90 3.66
CA PRO A 89 -39.08 58.57 4.29
C PRO A 89 -38.57 57.41 3.42
N ASP A 90 -38.50 57.60 2.09
CA ASP A 90 -38.19 56.49 1.16
C ASP A 90 -37.27 57.00 0.02
N PHE A 91 -35.96 56.58 0.10
CA PHE A 91 -34.99 56.88 -0.94
C PHE A 91 -35.24 56.06 -2.23
N SER A 92 -35.86 54.88 -2.13
CA SER A 92 -36.12 54.00 -3.28
C SER A 92 -36.95 54.69 -4.37
N VAL A 93 -37.72 55.74 -4.04
CA VAL A 93 -38.49 56.57 -4.97
C VAL A 93 -37.61 57.24 -6.01
N PHE A 94 -36.38 57.56 -5.67
CA PHE A 94 -35.46 58.30 -6.54
C PHE A 94 -34.45 57.40 -7.25
N THR A 95 -34.32 56.18 -6.82
CA THR A 95 -33.30 55.22 -7.41
C THR A 95 -33.53 54.91 -8.90
N PRO A 96 -34.79 54.87 -9.43
CA PRO A 96 -35.05 54.74 -10.86
C PRO A 96 -34.44 55.86 -11.73
N PHE A 97 -34.35 57.06 -11.18
CA PHE A 97 -33.81 58.23 -11.87
C PHE A 97 -32.31 58.26 -11.99
N ILE A 98 -31.60 57.49 -11.11
CA ILE A 98 -30.15 57.38 -11.04
C ILE A 98 -29.66 55.99 -11.48
N GLY A 99 -30.57 55.15 -11.93
CA GLY A 99 -30.25 53.82 -12.47
C GLY A 99 -29.73 52.81 -11.41
N ILE A 100 -30.06 53.00 -10.13
CA ILE A 100 -29.68 52.09 -9.04
C ILE A 100 -30.90 51.22 -8.68
N ALA A 101 -30.71 49.92 -8.73
CA ALA A 101 -31.76 48.95 -8.37
C ALA A 101 -31.48 48.30 -7.02
N GLY A 102 -32.55 47.86 -6.31
CA GLY A 102 -32.41 47.01 -5.13
C GLY A 102 -32.15 47.76 -3.81
N VAL A 103 -32.21 49.09 -3.77
CA VAL A 103 -32.14 49.83 -2.51
C VAL A 103 -33.47 49.73 -1.79
N PRO A 104 -33.51 49.26 -0.54
CA PRO A 104 -34.74 49.14 0.21
C PRO A 104 -35.32 50.55 0.59
N ALA A 105 -36.62 50.60 0.75
CA ALA A 105 -37.33 51.79 1.26
C ALA A 105 -36.70 52.22 2.58
N SER A 106 -36.07 53.39 2.59
CA SER A 106 -35.36 53.89 3.76
C SER A 106 -35.41 55.43 3.87
N VAL A 107 -35.50 55.88 5.07
CA VAL A 107 -35.39 57.32 5.35
C VAL A 107 -34.06 57.86 4.82
N PHE A 108 -34.08 59.01 4.14
CA PHE A 108 -32.84 59.55 3.59
C PHE A 108 -32.70 61.04 3.82
N ALA A 109 -31.47 61.53 3.81
CA ALA A 109 -31.14 62.95 3.78
C ALA A 109 -29.87 63.11 2.92
N ILE A 110 -29.87 64.02 1.99
CA ILE A 110 -28.75 64.38 1.13
C ILE A 110 -28.59 65.93 1.21
N ASP A 111 -27.37 66.37 1.41
CA ASP A 111 -27.00 67.76 1.42
C ASP A 111 -25.60 67.91 0.82
N GLY A 112 -25.42 68.93 -0.05
CA GLY A 112 -24.13 69.21 -0.63
C GLY A 112 -24.16 70.05 -1.88
N ARG A 113 -22.96 70.47 -2.31
CA ARG A 113 -22.82 71.24 -3.55
C ARG A 113 -21.80 70.52 -4.46
N ILE A 114 -22.20 70.35 -5.70
CA ILE A 114 -21.36 69.70 -6.72
C ILE A 114 -21.11 70.71 -7.80
N ARG A 115 -19.83 70.95 -8.10
CA ARG A 115 -19.41 71.85 -9.20
C ARG A 115 -18.63 71.04 -10.22
N SER A 116 -18.85 71.36 -11.50
CA SER A 116 -18.04 70.79 -12.56
C SER A 116 -17.74 71.87 -13.57
N SER A 117 -16.47 72.08 -13.96
CA SER A 117 -16.05 73.05 -14.96
C SER A 117 -14.74 72.62 -15.60
N ALA A 118 -14.68 72.67 -16.92
CA ALA A 118 -13.48 72.30 -17.71
C ALA A 118 -12.87 70.95 -17.39
N GLY A 119 -13.71 69.97 -16.92
CA GLY A 119 -13.26 68.60 -16.57
C GLY A 119 -12.84 68.44 -15.10
N GLU A 120 -12.83 69.51 -14.33
CA GLU A 120 -12.67 69.51 -12.89
C GLU A 120 -14.01 69.19 -12.21
N TRP A 121 -14.03 68.36 -11.23
CA TRP A 121 -15.17 68.05 -10.35
C TRP A 121 -14.82 68.48 -8.94
N GLN A 122 -15.67 69.21 -8.28
CA GLN A 122 -15.55 69.68 -6.93
C GLN A 122 -16.79 69.29 -6.11
N PHE A 123 -16.57 68.70 -4.97
CA PHE A 123 -17.59 68.30 -4.02
C PHE A 123 -17.41 69.09 -2.72
N ASP A 124 -18.36 69.93 -2.45
CA ASP A 124 -18.33 70.79 -1.23
C ASP A 124 -19.19 70.09 -0.15
N ASP A 125 -18.53 69.33 0.72
CA ASP A 125 -19.16 68.62 1.86
C ASP A 125 -20.46 67.84 1.47
N VAL A 126 -20.45 67.11 0.38
CA VAL A 126 -21.62 66.30 -0.03
C VAL A 126 -21.80 65.22 1.01
N LYS A 127 -22.93 65.21 1.66
CA LYS A 127 -23.34 64.22 2.70
C LYS A 127 -24.61 63.52 2.30
N ALA A 128 -24.64 62.27 2.33
CA ALA A 128 -25.84 61.43 2.10
C ALA A 128 -26.04 60.44 3.24
N SER A 129 -27.25 60.25 3.66
CA SER A 129 -27.65 59.16 4.54
C SER A 129 -28.86 58.47 3.96
N VAL A 130 -28.84 57.14 3.99
CA VAL A 130 -29.96 56.28 3.58
C VAL A 130 -30.12 55.19 4.64
N GLY A 131 -31.21 55.27 5.38
CA GLY A 131 -31.34 54.50 6.61
C GLY A 131 -30.22 54.83 7.60
N ALA A 132 -29.50 53.84 8.04
CA ALA A 132 -28.32 53.95 8.89
C ALA A 132 -27.01 54.14 8.12
N ASN A 133 -27.04 54.04 6.78
CA ASN A 133 -25.86 54.20 5.93
C ASN A 133 -25.55 55.68 5.75
N ARG A 134 -24.28 56.05 5.73
CA ARG A 134 -23.80 57.43 5.55
C ARG A 134 -22.71 57.43 4.48
N VAL A 135 -22.76 58.45 3.63
CA VAL A 135 -21.73 58.68 2.60
C VAL A 135 -21.31 60.16 2.70
N VAL A 136 -20.03 60.42 2.64
CA VAL A 136 -19.49 61.78 2.62
C VAL A 136 -18.44 61.88 1.49
N ALA A 137 -18.53 62.91 0.68
CA ALA A 137 -17.53 63.21 -0.35
C ALA A 137 -17.19 64.70 -0.29
N ARG A 138 -15.90 65.02 -0.29
CA ARG A 138 -15.40 66.42 -0.27
C ARG A 138 -14.08 66.51 -1.04
N GLY A 139 -13.78 67.66 -1.58
CA GLY A 139 -12.55 67.92 -2.33
C GLY A 139 -12.78 68.14 -3.80
N ALA A 140 -11.73 68.14 -4.57
CA ALA A 140 -11.82 68.34 -6.00
C ALA A 140 -10.94 67.31 -6.73
N ILE A 141 -11.33 66.97 -7.97
CA ILE A 141 -10.52 66.18 -8.89
C ILE A 141 -10.44 66.86 -10.23
N SER A 142 -9.21 67.16 -10.68
CA SER A 142 -8.96 67.84 -11.95
C SER A 142 -7.82 67.10 -12.69
N PRO A 143 -8.01 66.70 -13.92
CA PRO A 143 -6.96 66.04 -14.69
C PRO A 143 -5.69 66.91 -14.80
N GLY A 144 -4.55 66.40 -14.32
CA GLY A 144 -3.24 67.09 -14.38
C GLY A 144 -2.99 68.15 -13.28
N ALA A 145 -3.87 68.24 -12.29
CA ALA A 145 -3.69 69.08 -11.11
C ALA A 145 -3.50 68.23 -9.84
N ASP A 146 -2.80 68.79 -8.85
CA ASP A 146 -2.63 68.16 -7.53
C ASP A 146 -3.90 68.41 -6.68
N THR A 147 -4.95 67.64 -7.00
CA THR A 147 -6.26 67.71 -6.36
C THR A 147 -6.64 66.34 -5.81
N GLU A 148 -7.50 66.31 -4.78
CA GLU A 148 -7.99 65.07 -4.20
C GLU A 148 -9.47 65.16 -3.79
N ILE A 149 -10.15 64.04 -3.89
CA ILE A 149 -11.44 63.76 -3.26
C ILE A 149 -11.24 62.87 -2.06
N VAL A 150 -11.75 63.30 -0.92
CA VAL A 150 -11.88 62.45 0.26
C VAL A 150 -13.28 61.87 0.27
N PHE A 151 -13.35 60.54 0.22
CA PHE A 151 -14.59 59.77 0.24
C PHE A 151 -14.67 58.96 1.51
N SER A 152 -15.87 58.87 2.11
CA SER A 152 -16.14 57.87 3.16
C SER A 152 -17.58 57.36 3.07
N ALA A 153 -17.75 56.08 3.40
CA ALA A 153 -19.05 55.42 3.49
C ALA A 153 -19.09 54.48 4.68
N SER A 154 -20.17 54.52 5.46
CA SER A 154 -20.32 53.59 6.59
C SER A 154 -21.78 53.17 6.77
N GLY A 155 -21.99 51.97 7.32
CA GLY A 155 -23.33 51.44 7.57
C GLY A 155 -23.32 50.19 8.44
N PRO A 156 -24.54 49.78 8.90
CA PRO A 156 -24.71 48.65 9.79
C PRO A 156 -24.53 47.28 9.09
N ASP A 157 -24.73 47.24 7.78
CA ASP A 157 -24.48 46.09 6.95
C ASP A 157 -24.13 46.49 5.52
N ASN A 158 -23.50 45.59 4.79
CA ASN A 158 -23.00 45.87 3.43
C ASN A 158 -24.04 45.68 2.33
N SER A 159 -25.30 45.37 2.64
CA SER A 159 -26.37 45.19 1.64
C SER A 159 -26.56 46.41 0.77
N PHE A 160 -26.36 47.59 1.37
CA PHE A 160 -26.37 48.85 0.65
C PHE A 160 -25.22 48.97 -0.35
N LEU A 161 -24.00 48.53 0.02
CA LEU A 161 -22.86 48.52 -0.90
C LEU A 161 -23.06 47.53 -2.02
N HIS A 162 -23.63 46.34 -1.73
CA HIS A 162 -23.99 45.34 -2.77
C HIS A 162 -24.94 45.97 -3.80
N ALA A 163 -26.00 46.65 -3.36
CA ALA A 163 -26.94 47.30 -4.26
C ALA A 163 -26.27 48.40 -5.10
N MET A 164 -25.27 49.12 -4.57
CA MET A 164 -24.56 50.23 -5.25
C MET A 164 -23.43 49.74 -6.17
N THR A 165 -22.72 48.65 -5.85
CA THR A 165 -21.49 48.27 -6.52
C THR A 165 -21.63 46.94 -7.32
N GLY A 166 -22.68 46.18 -7.08
CA GLY A 166 -22.86 44.83 -7.63
C GLY A 166 -21.90 43.77 -7.07
N LEU A 167 -21.16 44.05 -6.00
CA LEU A 167 -20.28 43.09 -5.34
C LEU A 167 -21.10 42.06 -4.56
N GLU A 168 -21.12 40.82 -5.04
CA GLU A 168 -21.82 39.70 -4.39
C GLU A 168 -20.94 38.98 -3.39
N GLY A 169 -21.54 38.24 -2.46
CA GLY A 169 -20.83 37.30 -1.58
C GLY A 169 -20.32 37.88 -0.27
N LEU A 170 -20.39 39.22 -0.05
CA LEU A 170 -19.97 39.78 1.22
C LEU A 170 -20.98 39.47 2.33
N PRO A 171 -20.56 38.94 3.49
CA PRO A 171 -21.46 38.68 4.60
C PRO A 171 -22.05 40.01 5.15
N ALA A 172 -23.32 40.00 5.55
CA ALA A 172 -24.00 41.16 6.12
C ALA A 172 -23.37 41.56 7.46
N ARG A 173 -22.43 42.47 7.42
CA ARG A 173 -21.65 43.01 8.56
C ARG A 173 -21.55 44.52 8.48
N PRO A 174 -21.36 45.20 9.63
CA PRO A 174 -21.05 46.63 9.61
C PRO A 174 -19.83 46.93 8.74
N TYR A 175 -19.91 47.99 7.99
CA TYR A 175 -18.80 48.43 7.13
C TYR A 175 -18.45 49.88 7.37
N ASP A 176 -17.18 50.22 7.17
CA ASP A 176 -16.64 51.56 7.07
C ASP A 176 -15.60 51.59 5.96
N VAL A 177 -15.76 52.45 4.99
CA VAL A 177 -14.88 52.63 3.85
C VAL A 177 -14.46 54.08 3.75
N SER A 178 -13.17 54.31 3.57
CA SER A 178 -12.65 55.67 3.33
C SER A 178 -11.52 55.63 2.33
N ALA A 179 -11.40 56.61 1.45
CA ALA A 179 -10.31 56.71 0.49
C ALA A 179 -10.03 58.19 0.16
N ARG A 180 -8.79 58.46 -0.21
CA ARG A 180 -8.38 59.65 -0.91
C ARG A 180 -8.13 59.31 -2.35
N ILE A 181 -8.78 59.99 -3.25
CA ILE A 181 -8.75 59.72 -4.68
C ILE A 181 -8.07 60.92 -5.35
N ARG A 182 -6.98 60.68 -6.06
CA ARG A 182 -6.23 61.69 -6.81
C ARG A 182 -6.26 61.38 -8.32
N PRO A 183 -6.22 62.40 -9.16
CA PRO A 183 -6.06 62.17 -10.60
C PRO A 183 -4.69 61.55 -10.88
N ASN A 184 -4.65 60.58 -11.82
CA ASN A 184 -3.42 59.99 -12.32
C ASN A 184 -3.48 59.96 -13.84
N PRO A 185 -2.35 60.04 -14.58
CA PRO A 185 -2.36 60.06 -16.04
C PRO A 185 -3.06 58.85 -16.69
N VAL A 186 -3.06 57.68 -16.05
CA VAL A 186 -3.73 56.48 -16.55
C VAL A 186 -5.10 56.23 -15.91
N GLY A 187 -5.44 56.95 -14.83
CA GLY A 187 -6.71 56.76 -14.15
C GLY A 187 -6.80 57.55 -12.85
N ILE A 188 -6.91 56.86 -11.71
CA ILE A 188 -6.96 57.44 -10.37
C ILE A 188 -5.92 56.79 -9.46
N GLU A 189 -5.34 57.54 -8.59
CA GLU A 189 -4.54 57.08 -7.48
C GLU A 189 -5.44 56.99 -6.23
N LEU A 190 -5.45 55.81 -5.63
CA LEU A 190 -6.02 55.58 -4.29
C LEU A 190 -4.93 55.79 -3.26
N ALA A 191 -5.10 56.71 -2.35
CA ALA A 191 -4.20 56.92 -1.24
C ALA A 191 -4.93 56.68 0.07
N ASP A 192 -4.34 55.85 0.95
CA ASP A 192 -4.95 55.47 2.23
C ASP A 192 -6.39 54.94 2.09
N ALA A 193 -6.69 54.19 1.04
CA ALA A 193 -8.00 53.58 0.92
C ALA A 193 -8.15 52.45 1.96
N ARG A 194 -9.10 52.62 2.84
CA ARG A 194 -9.34 51.70 3.96
C ARG A 194 -10.79 51.23 3.92
N ALA A 195 -10.97 49.95 4.08
CA ALA A 195 -12.28 49.33 4.25
C ALA A 195 -12.27 48.44 5.48
N SER A 196 -13.33 48.45 6.24
CA SER A 196 -13.60 47.44 7.26
C SER A 196 -14.95 46.78 7.00
N PHE A 197 -15.02 45.48 7.21
CA PHE A 197 -16.23 44.66 7.14
C PHE A 197 -16.32 43.82 8.40
N GLY A 198 -17.12 44.24 9.37
CA GLY A 198 -17.04 43.66 10.70
C GLY A 198 -15.66 43.92 11.29
N ASP A 199 -14.99 42.81 11.67
CA ASP A 199 -13.65 42.84 12.24
C ASP A 199 -12.53 42.70 11.19
N HIS A 200 -12.87 42.51 9.91
CA HIS A 200 -11.90 42.48 8.81
C HIS A 200 -11.53 43.87 8.33
N ARG A 201 -10.24 44.09 8.07
CA ARG A 201 -9.69 45.35 7.60
C ARG A 201 -8.97 45.17 6.27
N ILE A 202 -9.22 46.05 5.35
CA ILE A 202 -8.57 46.13 4.04
C ILE A 202 -7.94 47.50 3.90
N VAL A 203 -6.69 47.56 3.45
CA VAL A 203 -5.99 48.81 3.09
C VAL A 203 -5.50 48.63 1.66
N VAL A 204 -5.78 49.58 0.82
CA VAL A 204 -5.38 49.60 -0.59
C VAL A 204 -4.73 50.94 -0.91
N ASP A 205 -3.54 50.88 -1.47
CA ASP A 205 -2.82 52.05 -2.00
C ASP A 205 -2.39 51.78 -3.43
N GLY A 206 -2.35 52.77 -4.29
CA GLY A 206 -1.84 52.66 -5.63
C GLY A 206 -2.70 53.28 -6.71
N VAL A 207 -2.47 52.87 -7.96
CA VAL A 207 -3.12 53.48 -9.12
C VAL A 207 -4.11 52.49 -9.74
N VAL A 208 -5.33 52.91 -9.99
CA VAL A 208 -6.35 52.20 -10.76
C VAL A 208 -6.46 52.82 -12.15
N ALA A 209 -6.12 52.05 -13.19
CA ALA A 209 -6.32 52.51 -14.55
C ALA A 209 -7.81 52.43 -14.92
N LEU A 210 -8.35 53.51 -15.48
CA LEU A 210 -9.77 53.62 -15.88
C LEU A 210 -10.04 53.31 -17.35
N LYS A 211 -9.00 52.95 -18.09
CA LYS A 211 -9.04 52.65 -19.52
C LYS A 211 -8.39 51.30 -19.78
N ASP A 212 -8.57 50.78 -20.99
CA ASP A 212 -7.89 49.58 -21.46
C ASP A 212 -8.04 48.37 -20.53
N ASP A 213 -9.23 48.16 -19.98
CA ASP A 213 -9.58 47.01 -19.12
C ASP A 213 -8.69 46.87 -17.88
N LEU A 214 -8.44 47.96 -17.18
CA LEU A 214 -7.60 48.09 -16.00
C LEU A 214 -6.08 47.89 -16.25
N ILE A 215 -5.61 47.75 -17.50
CA ILE A 215 -4.19 47.62 -17.82
C ILE A 215 -3.43 48.87 -17.33
N GLY A 216 -2.40 48.66 -16.52
CA GLY A 216 -1.65 49.74 -15.87
C GLY A 216 -2.13 50.01 -14.44
N THR A 217 -3.05 49.24 -13.91
CA THR A 217 -3.39 49.27 -12.47
C THR A 217 -2.24 48.61 -11.70
N GLU A 218 -1.81 49.28 -10.63
CA GLU A 218 -0.79 48.85 -9.68
C GLU A 218 -1.25 49.16 -8.26
N LEU A 219 -1.51 48.14 -7.47
CA LEU A 219 -2.06 48.25 -6.13
C LEU A 219 -1.18 47.56 -5.10
N SER A 220 -1.02 48.13 -3.95
CA SER A 220 -0.62 47.43 -2.72
C SER A 220 -1.86 47.18 -1.88
N VAL A 221 -2.13 45.95 -1.59
CA VAL A 221 -3.30 45.48 -0.86
C VAL A 221 -2.86 44.84 0.44
N ASN A 222 -3.42 45.24 1.56
CA ASN A 222 -3.24 44.61 2.87
C ASN A 222 -4.61 44.27 3.43
N VAL A 223 -4.77 43.01 3.87
CA VAL A 223 -6.03 42.50 4.42
C VAL A 223 -5.75 41.78 5.74
N SER A 224 -6.50 42.07 6.77
CA SER A 224 -6.35 41.42 8.06
C SER A 224 -7.71 41.17 8.72
N GLY A 225 -7.76 40.16 9.57
CA GLY A 225 -8.99 39.79 10.28
C GLY A 225 -8.81 38.67 11.30
N PRO A 226 -9.83 38.45 12.13
CA PRO A 226 -9.75 37.48 13.20
C PRO A 226 -9.89 36.03 12.72
N GLU A 227 -10.46 35.78 11.51
CA GLU A 227 -10.79 34.42 11.03
C GLU A 227 -10.73 34.35 9.52
N LEU A 228 -9.70 33.65 8.97
CA LEU A 228 -9.49 33.52 7.53
C LEU A 228 -10.61 32.70 6.85
N GLN A 229 -11.15 31.70 7.52
CA GLN A 229 -12.22 30.86 6.96
C GLN A 229 -13.46 31.69 6.52
N ASN A 230 -13.71 32.83 7.13
CA ASN A 230 -14.82 33.71 6.74
C ASN A 230 -14.65 34.31 5.33
N ILE A 231 -13.44 34.28 4.77
CA ILE A 231 -13.14 34.76 3.41
C ILE A 231 -13.32 33.63 2.37
N ALA A 232 -13.33 32.36 2.78
CA ALA A 232 -13.56 31.22 1.90
C ALA A 232 -14.82 31.39 1.05
N LEU A 233 -15.88 32.00 1.61
CA LEU A 233 -17.12 32.29 0.92
C LEU A 233 -16.96 33.32 -0.24
N LEU A 234 -15.86 34.05 -0.28
CA LEU A 234 -15.60 35.10 -1.28
C LEU A 234 -14.62 34.62 -2.37
N THR A 235 -13.88 33.53 -2.11
CA THR A 235 -12.73 33.15 -2.94
C THR A 235 -12.91 31.79 -3.64
N ASP A 236 -14.02 31.08 -3.40
CA ASP A 236 -14.25 29.68 -3.85
C ASP A 236 -13.11 28.70 -3.46
N VAL A 237 -12.26 29.09 -2.51
CA VAL A 237 -11.20 28.23 -1.98
C VAL A 237 -11.77 27.43 -0.79
N PRO A 238 -12.05 26.14 -0.94
CA PRO A 238 -12.87 25.38 0.02
C PRO A 238 -12.19 25.12 1.37
N TYR A 239 -10.87 25.33 1.48
CA TYR A 239 -10.09 24.86 2.62
C TYR A 239 -9.04 25.89 3.07
N LEU A 240 -9.53 26.99 3.67
CA LEU A 240 -8.65 27.97 4.31
C LEU A 240 -8.42 27.59 5.78
N PRO A 241 -7.19 27.74 6.31
CA PRO A 241 -6.91 27.50 7.73
C PRO A 241 -7.69 28.46 8.62
N ALA A 242 -8.09 27.97 9.79
CA ALA A 242 -8.78 28.77 10.79
C ALA A 242 -7.78 29.67 11.53
N GLY A 243 -8.23 30.87 11.91
CA GLY A 243 -7.49 31.75 12.78
C GLY A 243 -7.29 33.15 12.24
N ALA A 244 -6.75 34.01 13.10
CA ALA A 244 -6.43 35.38 12.76
C ALA A 244 -5.37 35.42 11.65
N TYR A 245 -5.59 36.28 10.68
CA TYR A 245 -4.74 36.39 9.52
C TYR A 245 -4.31 37.83 9.22
N ASP A 246 -3.17 37.94 8.56
CA ASP A 246 -2.65 39.13 7.93
C ASP A 246 -2.13 38.75 6.52
N ALA A 247 -2.59 39.44 5.50
CA ALA A 247 -2.21 39.18 4.12
C ALA A 247 -1.85 40.50 3.43
N SER A 248 -0.82 40.44 2.59
CA SER A 248 -0.39 41.55 1.76
C SER A 248 -0.03 41.09 0.37
N ALA A 249 -0.24 41.96 -0.62
CA ALA A 249 0.18 41.71 -2.00
C ALA A 249 0.35 43.00 -2.78
N GLY A 250 1.38 43.03 -3.63
CA GLY A 250 1.43 43.87 -4.82
C GLY A 250 0.61 43.22 -5.93
N VAL A 251 -0.29 43.98 -6.54
CA VAL A 251 -1.17 43.48 -7.62
C VAL A 251 -1.07 44.46 -8.80
N ALA A 252 -0.57 43.96 -9.92
CA ALA A 252 -0.48 44.73 -11.16
C ALA A 252 -1.24 44.08 -12.30
N PHE A 253 -1.98 44.88 -13.08
CA PHE A 253 -2.71 44.42 -14.25
C PHE A 253 -1.95 44.75 -15.51
N ASN A 254 -1.63 43.71 -16.29
CA ASN A 254 -0.98 43.85 -17.59
C ASN A 254 -1.80 43.13 -18.70
N ARG A 255 -1.26 43.08 -19.94
CA ARG A 255 -1.95 42.43 -21.07
C ARG A 255 -2.07 40.90 -20.91
N GLY A 256 -1.21 40.30 -20.12
CA GLY A 256 -1.20 38.83 -19.88
C GLY A 256 -2.13 38.43 -18.73
N GLY A 257 -2.51 39.38 -17.89
CA GLY A 257 -3.33 39.07 -16.71
C GLY A 257 -2.93 39.86 -15.47
N VAL A 258 -3.01 39.26 -14.31
CA VAL A 258 -2.64 39.85 -13.01
C VAL A 258 -1.27 39.35 -12.60
N VAL A 259 -0.38 40.25 -12.26
CA VAL A 259 0.90 39.97 -11.61
C VAL A 259 0.71 40.11 -10.10
N LEU A 260 1.07 39.07 -9.38
CA LEU A 260 1.25 39.12 -7.92
C LEU A 260 2.71 39.38 -7.61
N ASP A 261 3.00 40.32 -6.76
CA ASP A 261 4.33 40.69 -6.31
C ASP A 261 4.37 40.68 -4.79
N ALA A 262 5.30 39.94 -4.21
CA ALA A 262 5.48 39.78 -2.76
C ALA A 262 4.17 39.50 -2.02
N ALA A 263 3.29 38.72 -2.63
CA ALA A 263 2.08 38.26 -1.97
C ALA A 263 2.43 37.37 -0.77
N SER A 264 1.88 37.69 0.39
CA SER A 264 2.11 36.93 1.62
C SER A 264 0.85 36.84 2.45
N VAL A 265 0.68 35.73 3.14
CA VAL A 265 -0.38 35.51 4.11
C VAL A 265 0.19 34.81 5.34
N SER A 266 -0.15 35.29 6.50
CA SER A 266 0.10 34.61 7.77
C SER A 266 -1.23 34.31 8.48
N VAL A 267 -1.35 33.09 9.02
CA VAL A 267 -2.49 32.62 9.81
C VAL A 267 -1.97 31.99 11.07
N GLY A 268 -1.99 32.73 12.17
CA GLY A 268 -1.30 32.30 13.38
C GLY A 268 0.20 32.05 13.12
N PRO A 269 0.70 30.82 13.33
CA PRO A 269 2.10 30.47 13.05
C PRO A 269 2.37 30.04 11.60
N LEU A 270 1.34 29.91 10.78
CA LEU A 270 1.47 29.53 9.37
C LEU A 270 1.81 30.77 8.54
N ASN A 271 2.74 30.60 7.58
CA ASN A 271 3.08 31.63 6.62
C ASN A 271 3.07 31.04 5.22
N ALA A 272 2.56 31.81 4.27
CA ALA A 272 2.66 31.46 2.86
C ALA A 272 2.98 32.71 2.03
N THR A 273 3.70 32.51 0.91
CA THR A 273 4.00 33.56 -0.05
C THR A 273 3.69 33.09 -1.46
N ALA A 274 3.40 34.02 -2.35
CA ALA A 274 3.18 33.75 -3.75
C ALA A 274 3.65 34.92 -4.61
N ASP A 275 4.36 34.65 -5.69
CA ASP A 275 4.80 35.59 -6.69
C ASP A 275 4.56 35.04 -8.08
N GLY A 276 4.15 35.88 -9.03
CA GLY A 276 4.00 35.42 -10.41
C GLY A 276 2.81 36.01 -11.16
N ASN A 277 2.29 35.27 -12.11
CA ASN A 277 1.27 35.72 -13.04
C ASN A 277 0.03 34.84 -13.01
N ILE A 278 -1.16 35.46 -13.08
CA ILE A 278 -2.46 34.79 -13.23
C ILE A 278 -3.10 35.30 -14.52
N GLY A 279 -3.38 34.42 -15.47
CA GLY A 279 -4.01 34.74 -16.73
C GLY A 279 -5.45 35.19 -16.55
N LEU A 280 -5.86 36.15 -17.39
CA LEU A 280 -7.24 36.63 -17.48
C LEU A 280 -7.75 36.51 -18.90
N ARG A 281 -9.07 36.42 -19.08
CA ARG A 281 -9.75 36.41 -20.39
C ARG A 281 -9.41 35.14 -21.24
N ALA A 282 -8.67 35.33 -22.35
CA ALA A 282 -8.35 34.22 -23.25
C ALA A 282 -7.50 33.12 -22.60
N ASN A 283 -6.75 33.49 -21.56
CA ASN A 283 -5.93 32.57 -20.74
C ASN A 283 -6.49 32.49 -19.31
N ALA A 284 -7.80 32.67 -19.16
CA ALA A 284 -8.43 32.55 -17.84
C ALA A 284 -8.26 31.14 -17.30
N GLY A 285 -7.70 31.02 -16.11
CA GLY A 285 -7.32 29.74 -15.50
C GLY A 285 -5.83 29.41 -15.60
N ASP A 286 -5.09 29.96 -16.57
CA ASP A 286 -3.64 29.77 -16.64
C ASP A 286 -2.94 30.61 -15.57
N PHE A 287 -1.90 30.05 -14.95
CA PHE A 287 -1.04 30.78 -14.02
C PHE A 287 0.39 30.25 -14.02
N ASP A 288 1.31 31.10 -13.56
CA ASP A 288 2.71 30.76 -13.30
C ASP A 288 3.11 31.44 -11.99
N LEU A 289 3.13 30.66 -10.90
CA LEU A 289 3.34 31.14 -9.56
C LEU A 289 4.51 30.43 -8.87
N SER A 290 5.36 31.21 -8.23
CA SER A 290 6.30 30.71 -7.24
C SER A 290 5.64 30.81 -5.87
N VAL A 291 5.46 29.69 -5.20
CA VAL A 291 4.77 29.63 -3.93
C VAL A 291 5.66 29.06 -2.83
N SER A 292 5.50 29.54 -1.63
CA SER A 292 6.08 28.90 -0.46
C SER A 292 5.10 28.90 0.71
N ALA A 293 5.20 27.89 1.57
CA ALA A 293 4.45 27.82 2.82
C ALA A 293 5.27 27.13 3.91
N ASN A 294 5.12 27.60 5.14
CA ASN A 294 5.77 26.98 6.28
C ASN A 294 4.92 27.14 7.55
N GLY A 295 5.13 26.22 8.48
CA GLY A 295 4.43 26.20 9.75
C GLY A 295 4.96 25.15 10.72
N PRO A 296 4.56 25.22 12.00
CA PRO A 296 5.01 24.28 13.02
C PRO A 296 4.26 22.94 13.00
N ASP A 297 3.13 22.85 12.31
CA ASP A 297 2.28 21.66 12.30
C ASP A 297 1.61 21.50 10.92
N LEU A 298 2.03 20.48 10.19
CA LEU A 298 1.48 20.16 8.86
C LEU A 298 0.00 19.76 8.94
N GLY A 299 -0.43 19.11 10.02
CA GLY A 299 -1.83 18.73 10.23
C GLY A 299 -2.78 19.90 10.31
N SER A 300 -2.27 21.11 10.63
CA SER A 300 -3.05 22.34 10.65
C SER A 300 -3.42 22.88 9.26
N LEU A 301 -2.79 22.40 8.19
CA LEU A 301 -3.10 22.78 6.80
C LEU A 301 -4.39 22.17 6.29
N ALA A 302 -5.20 21.59 7.15
CA ALA A 302 -6.57 21.15 6.91
C ALA A 302 -6.82 19.73 6.40
N ASN A 303 -7.89 19.51 5.97
CA ASN A 303 -8.82 18.51 5.49
C ASN A 303 -8.28 17.42 4.53
N PHE A 304 -7.00 17.33 4.28
CA PHE A 304 -6.38 16.18 3.60
C PHE A 304 -6.04 15.12 4.64
N GLU A 305 -6.80 14.04 4.68
CA GLU A 305 -6.68 12.96 5.65
C GLU A 305 -5.25 12.41 5.76
N PHE A 306 -4.53 12.32 4.64
CA PHE A 306 -3.14 11.86 4.64
C PHE A 306 -2.18 12.83 5.35
N LEU A 307 -2.41 14.16 5.31
CA LEU A 307 -1.59 15.16 6.01
C LEU A 307 -1.86 15.17 7.52
N GLN A 308 -3.05 14.78 7.95
CA GLN A 308 -3.38 14.68 9.38
C GLN A 308 -2.57 13.58 10.08
N ARG A 309 -2.10 12.58 9.34
CA ARG A 309 -1.22 11.52 9.87
C ARG A 309 0.16 12.04 10.27
N LEU A 310 0.57 13.20 9.74
CA LEU A 310 1.81 13.91 10.08
C LEU A 310 1.56 15.12 10.98
N SER A 311 0.47 15.10 11.74
CA SER A 311 0.14 16.16 12.72
C SER A 311 1.24 16.27 13.78
N GLY A 312 1.60 17.51 14.10
CA GLY A 312 2.70 17.83 15.03
C GLY A 312 4.06 18.00 14.36
N GLU A 313 4.21 17.67 13.07
CA GLU A 313 5.46 17.87 12.35
C GLU A 313 5.53 19.27 11.72
N SER A 314 6.65 19.96 11.93
CA SER A 314 6.93 21.22 11.26
C SER A 314 7.12 21.01 9.77
N PHE A 315 6.68 21.94 8.96
CA PHE A 315 6.84 21.85 7.52
C PHE A 315 7.36 23.14 6.89
N ALA A 316 8.01 23.00 5.76
CA ALA A 316 8.34 24.08 4.83
C ALA A 316 8.24 23.51 3.41
N VAL A 317 7.50 24.18 2.55
CA VAL A 317 7.38 23.81 1.14
C VAL A 317 7.60 25.03 0.27
N SER A 318 8.30 24.84 -0.84
CA SER A 318 8.41 25.83 -1.92
C SER A 318 8.25 25.12 -3.25
N ALA A 319 7.61 25.78 -4.19
CA ALA A 319 7.34 25.22 -5.50
C ALA A 319 7.15 26.34 -6.53
N LYS A 320 7.46 26.03 -7.79
CA LYS A 320 6.94 26.76 -8.91
C LYS A 320 5.76 25.98 -9.48
N VAL A 321 4.57 26.58 -9.45
CA VAL A 321 3.33 25.95 -9.92
C VAL A 321 2.83 26.67 -11.15
N ARG A 322 2.66 25.93 -12.22
CA ARG A 322 2.10 26.46 -13.47
C ARG A 322 0.86 25.66 -13.85
N HIS A 323 -0.10 26.36 -14.39
CA HIS A 323 -1.25 25.77 -15.05
C HIS A 323 -1.34 26.32 -16.47
N GLY A 324 -1.61 25.46 -17.41
CA GLY A 324 -1.77 25.77 -18.83
C GLY A 324 -1.68 24.51 -19.70
N ASN A 325 -2.26 24.53 -20.88
CA ASN A 325 -2.37 23.38 -21.76
C ASN A 325 -3.05 22.15 -21.10
N ASP A 326 -4.10 22.39 -20.35
CA ASP A 326 -4.91 21.38 -19.66
C ASP A 326 -4.09 20.51 -18.66
N ALA A 327 -3.06 21.12 -18.03
CA ALA A 327 -2.22 20.44 -17.04
C ALA A 327 -1.66 21.39 -15.99
N TYR A 328 -1.48 20.86 -14.79
CA TYR A 328 -0.71 21.45 -13.68
C TYR A 328 0.74 20.96 -13.73
N ALA A 329 1.69 21.88 -13.76
CA ALA A 329 3.10 21.56 -13.61
C ALA A 329 3.61 22.09 -12.26
N PHE A 330 4.17 21.23 -11.46
CA PHE A 330 4.84 21.49 -10.19
C PHE A 330 6.34 21.33 -10.42
N GLU A 331 7.08 22.39 -10.42
CA GLU A 331 8.52 22.41 -10.72
C GLU A 331 9.32 22.79 -9.48
N SER A 332 10.43 22.12 -9.29
CA SER A 332 11.36 22.39 -8.19
C SER A 332 10.65 22.44 -6.84
N VAL A 333 9.74 21.52 -6.62
CA VAL A 333 9.08 21.39 -5.31
C VAL A 333 10.12 20.93 -4.29
N GLU A 334 10.40 21.77 -3.33
CA GLU A 334 11.21 21.43 -2.17
C GLU A 334 10.28 21.37 -0.94
N ALA A 335 10.14 20.20 -0.37
CA ALA A 335 9.32 19.99 0.82
C ALA A 335 10.17 19.43 1.96
N ARG A 336 10.01 20.01 3.13
CA ARG A 336 10.55 19.50 4.38
C ARG A 336 9.40 19.27 5.35
N VAL A 337 9.32 18.06 5.92
CA VAL A 337 8.33 17.72 6.95
C VAL A 337 9.08 17.03 8.09
N GLY A 338 9.21 17.72 9.22
CA GLY A 338 10.11 17.28 10.27
C GLY A 338 11.55 17.15 9.74
N GLU A 339 12.06 15.94 9.75
CA GLU A 339 13.39 15.60 9.24
C GLU A 339 13.36 15.03 7.80
N LEU A 340 12.18 14.79 7.24
CA LEU A 340 12.01 14.31 5.85
C LEU A 340 12.22 15.50 4.89
N ASN A 341 13.09 15.34 3.91
CA ASN A 341 13.26 16.24 2.78
C ASN A 341 12.81 15.55 1.50
N ALA A 342 12.05 16.24 0.69
CA ALA A 342 11.59 15.77 -0.61
C ALA A 342 11.77 16.83 -1.69
N PHE A 343 12.24 16.42 -2.85
CA PHE A 343 12.33 17.20 -4.08
C PHE A 343 11.46 16.51 -5.11
N VAL A 344 10.53 17.24 -5.69
CA VAL A 344 9.55 16.68 -6.63
C VAL A 344 9.41 17.60 -7.83
N ASP A 345 9.39 17.01 -9.02
CA ASP A 345 8.89 17.62 -10.22
C ASP A 345 7.70 16.78 -10.72
N ALA A 346 6.55 17.41 -10.95
CA ALA A 346 5.37 16.69 -11.36
C ALA A 346 4.57 17.44 -12.42
N THR A 347 3.96 16.69 -13.31
CA THR A 347 2.95 17.21 -14.25
C THR A 347 1.70 16.36 -14.13
N ILE A 348 0.56 16.98 -13.92
CA ILE A 348 -0.73 16.30 -13.68
C ILE A 348 -1.75 16.89 -14.66
N ALA A 349 -2.41 16.05 -15.44
CA ALA A 349 -3.49 16.45 -16.33
C ALA A 349 -4.71 16.97 -15.54
N ASP A 350 -5.41 17.95 -16.06
CA ASP A 350 -6.57 18.59 -15.38
C ASP A 350 -7.69 17.61 -15.06
N ASP A 351 -7.88 16.61 -15.93
CA ASP A 351 -8.88 15.55 -15.76
C ASP A 351 -8.38 14.40 -14.89
N MET A 352 -7.18 14.53 -14.31
CA MET A 352 -6.52 13.49 -13.49
C MET A 352 -6.28 12.17 -14.24
N SER A 353 -6.35 12.16 -15.56
CA SER A 353 -6.15 10.97 -16.40
C SER A 353 -4.70 10.50 -16.44
N GLY A 354 -3.76 11.38 -16.13
CA GLY A 354 -2.34 11.06 -16.12
C GLY A 354 -1.51 11.99 -15.24
N ALA A 355 -0.38 11.47 -14.78
CA ALA A 355 0.62 12.25 -14.07
C ALA A 355 2.02 11.72 -14.34
N THR A 356 3.01 12.61 -14.40
CA THR A 356 4.43 12.26 -14.38
C THR A 356 5.04 12.88 -13.15
N ILE A 357 5.71 12.07 -12.33
CA ILE A 357 6.27 12.48 -11.04
C ILE A 357 7.72 12.01 -10.98
N ALA A 358 8.65 12.92 -10.97
CA ALA A 358 10.05 12.65 -10.66
C ALA A 358 10.33 13.11 -9.24
N PHE A 359 10.96 12.26 -8.44
CA PHE A 359 11.16 12.56 -7.02
C PHE A 359 12.53 12.16 -6.51
N ARG A 360 12.96 12.84 -5.49
CA ARG A 360 14.08 12.45 -4.62
C ARG A 360 13.72 12.84 -3.20
N SER A 361 13.82 11.89 -2.28
CA SER A 361 13.55 12.15 -0.87
C SER A 361 14.60 11.49 0.02
N ASN A 362 14.79 12.05 1.21
CA ASN A 362 15.67 11.49 2.23
C ASN A 362 15.22 11.91 3.63
N ALA A 363 15.51 11.05 4.59
CA ALA A 363 15.32 11.32 6.01
C ALA A 363 16.34 10.51 6.82
N PRO A 364 16.71 10.95 8.03
CA PRO A 364 17.58 10.17 8.92
C PRO A 364 16.92 8.90 9.45
N ASP A 365 15.58 8.83 9.41
CA ASP A 365 14.78 7.70 9.83
C ASP A 365 13.59 7.48 8.87
N ALA A 366 13.25 6.21 8.61
CA ALA A 366 12.14 5.80 7.76
C ALA A 366 10.76 5.76 8.47
N GLN A 367 10.72 5.84 9.80
CA GLN A 367 9.47 5.72 10.58
C GLN A 367 8.36 6.72 10.20
N PRO A 368 8.65 7.99 9.86
CA PRO A 368 7.61 8.91 9.38
C PRO A 368 6.89 8.42 8.12
N LEU A 369 7.57 7.65 7.27
CA LEU A 369 6.97 7.07 6.07
C LEU A 369 6.00 5.93 6.39
N SER A 370 6.28 5.10 7.39
CA SER A 370 5.36 4.05 7.82
C SER A 370 4.02 4.64 8.25
N THR A 371 4.07 5.77 8.97
CA THR A 371 2.89 6.53 9.39
C THR A 371 2.14 7.12 8.19
N LEU A 372 2.88 7.71 7.25
CA LEU A 372 2.28 8.35 6.06
C LEU A 372 1.61 7.31 5.15
N LEU A 373 2.26 6.17 4.91
CA LEU A 373 1.79 5.12 4.01
C LEU A 373 0.81 4.13 4.66
N ASP A 374 0.60 4.23 5.98
CA ASP A 374 -0.26 3.32 6.76
C ASP A 374 0.17 1.85 6.62
N ILE A 375 1.46 1.62 6.70
CA ILE A 375 2.08 0.29 6.68
C ILE A 375 2.71 -0.03 8.04
N GLY A 376 3.00 -1.29 8.30
CA GLY A 376 3.71 -1.72 9.51
C GLY A 376 5.06 -1.02 9.69
N ALA A 377 5.66 -1.16 10.86
CA ALA A 377 6.93 -0.53 11.16
C ALA A 377 8.01 -0.89 10.13
N LEU A 378 8.53 0.11 9.44
CA LEU A 378 9.66 -0.05 8.53
C LEU A 378 10.96 -0.34 9.31
N PRO A 379 11.96 -0.94 8.67
CA PRO A 379 13.29 -1.09 9.27
C PRO A 379 13.87 0.25 9.72
N ASP A 380 14.59 0.23 10.85
CA ASP A 380 15.28 1.40 11.37
C ASP A 380 16.42 1.84 10.44
N GLY A 381 16.66 3.15 10.37
CA GLY A 381 17.80 3.73 9.69
C GLY A 381 17.44 4.78 8.67
N ALA A 382 18.47 5.39 8.11
CA ALA A 382 18.33 6.44 7.12
C ALA A 382 17.56 5.98 5.89
N PHE A 383 16.64 6.81 5.45
CA PHE A 383 15.83 6.61 4.27
C PHE A 383 16.32 7.47 3.12
N SER A 384 16.35 6.91 1.93
CA SER A 384 16.44 7.67 0.68
C SER A 384 15.63 6.99 -0.42
N ALA A 385 14.98 7.77 -1.25
CA ALA A 385 14.28 7.29 -2.43
C ALA A 385 14.47 8.26 -3.59
N ASP A 386 14.68 7.74 -4.78
CA ASP A 386 14.76 8.50 -6.02
C ASP A 386 14.20 7.70 -7.19
N GLY A 387 13.68 8.40 -8.18
CA GLY A 387 13.11 7.79 -9.36
C GLY A 387 12.04 8.64 -10.03
N SER A 388 11.35 8.04 -10.98
CA SER A 388 10.18 8.64 -11.60
C SER A 388 9.06 7.63 -11.77
N VAL A 389 7.84 8.13 -11.67
CA VAL A 389 6.61 7.36 -11.89
C VAL A 389 5.74 8.11 -12.87
N GLU A 390 5.37 7.45 -13.95
CA GLU A 390 4.34 7.94 -14.84
C GLU A 390 3.04 7.17 -14.61
N ILE A 391 1.94 7.88 -14.44
CA ILE A 391 0.61 7.33 -14.16
C ILE A 391 -0.26 7.60 -15.38
N ARG A 392 -0.80 6.57 -16.01
CA ARG A 392 -1.71 6.65 -17.15
C ARG A 392 -2.83 5.62 -16.98
N GLU A 393 -4.08 6.07 -17.01
CA GLU A 393 -5.27 5.18 -17.02
C GLU A 393 -5.22 3.98 -16.06
N GLY A 394 -4.59 4.17 -14.88
CA GLY A 394 -4.44 3.11 -13.87
C GLY A 394 -3.21 2.21 -14.06
N GLU A 395 -2.28 2.61 -14.91
CA GLU A 395 -0.94 2.02 -15.02
C GLU A 395 0.09 2.92 -14.35
N PHE A 396 1.06 2.30 -13.70
CA PHE A 396 2.20 2.96 -13.07
C PHE A 396 3.47 2.51 -13.78
N GLU A 397 4.10 3.40 -14.53
CA GLU A 397 5.39 3.15 -15.15
C GLU A 397 6.50 3.69 -14.26
N PHE A 398 7.31 2.80 -13.72
CA PHE A 398 8.45 3.08 -12.86
C PHE A 398 9.72 3.18 -13.69
N THR A 399 10.47 4.26 -13.55
CA THR A 399 11.75 4.41 -14.22
C THR A 399 12.84 4.73 -13.21
N ASP A 400 13.87 3.89 -13.14
CA ASP A 400 15.02 4.06 -12.24
C ASP A 400 14.66 4.27 -10.76
N ASN A 401 13.55 3.67 -10.29
CA ASN A 401 13.13 3.83 -8.92
C ASN A 401 14.01 3.05 -7.95
N ARG A 402 14.60 3.73 -7.00
CA ARG A 402 15.48 3.19 -5.96
C ARG A 402 15.00 3.66 -4.60
N VAL A 403 14.90 2.73 -3.68
CA VAL A 403 14.57 3.01 -2.27
C VAL A 403 15.61 2.34 -1.40
N GLN A 404 16.16 3.08 -0.46
CA GLN A 404 17.06 2.56 0.55
C GLN A 404 16.54 2.91 1.94
N ILE A 405 16.51 1.92 2.84
CA ILE A 405 16.12 2.08 4.25
C ILE A 405 17.18 1.38 5.09
N GLY A 406 18.05 2.14 5.75
CA GLY A 406 19.16 1.57 6.48
C GLY A 406 20.02 0.65 5.62
N GLY A 407 20.05 -0.63 5.94
CA GLY A 407 20.75 -1.67 5.18
C GLY A 407 19.94 -2.30 4.05
N TYR A 408 18.69 -1.92 3.85
CA TYR A 408 17.80 -2.46 2.82
C TYR A 408 17.85 -1.61 1.55
N ARG A 409 17.85 -2.26 0.39
CA ARG A 409 17.79 -1.61 -0.92
C ARG A 409 16.74 -2.27 -1.78
N PHE A 410 15.93 -1.45 -2.45
CA PHE A 410 14.88 -1.85 -3.37
C PHE A 410 15.06 -1.09 -4.69
N VAL A 411 14.87 -1.78 -5.78
CA VAL A 411 14.86 -1.20 -7.13
C VAL A 411 13.63 -1.72 -7.86
N ALA A 412 12.94 -0.84 -8.56
CA ALA A 412 11.81 -1.20 -9.41
C ALA A 412 11.86 -0.41 -10.72
N ASP A 413 11.64 -1.12 -11.84
CA ASP A 413 11.68 -0.56 -13.19
C ASP A 413 10.65 -1.29 -14.06
N GLY A 414 9.86 -0.57 -14.84
CA GLY A 414 8.82 -1.14 -15.69
C GLY A 414 7.40 -0.72 -15.33
N VAL A 415 6.42 -1.44 -15.82
CA VAL A 415 5.00 -1.09 -15.71
C VAL A 415 4.27 -2.01 -14.73
N LEU A 416 3.50 -1.41 -13.83
CA LEU A 416 2.57 -2.09 -12.94
C LEU A 416 1.15 -1.53 -13.16
N SER A 417 0.22 -2.37 -13.54
CA SER A 417 -1.19 -2.01 -13.61
C SER A 417 -1.81 -1.89 -12.20
N ALA A 418 -2.75 -0.98 -12.01
CA ALA A 418 -3.55 -0.88 -10.78
C ALA A 418 -4.27 -2.19 -10.42
N THR A 419 -4.47 -3.06 -11.43
CA THR A 419 -4.85 -4.45 -11.24
C THR A 419 -3.65 -5.32 -11.62
N PRO A 420 -2.76 -5.69 -10.70
CA PRO A 420 -1.46 -6.29 -11.02
C PRO A 420 -1.50 -7.58 -11.84
N MET A 421 -2.66 -8.23 -11.90
CA MET A 421 -2.91 -9.46 -12.67
C MET A 421 -3.41 -9.19 -14.10
N ARG A 422 -3.25 -7.98 -14.61
CA ARG A 422 -3.55 -7.67 -16.02
C ARG A 422 -2.31 -7.85 -16.90
N ASN A 423 -2.53 -8.09 -18.19
CA ASN A 423 -1.46 -8.27 -19.19
C ASN A 423 -0.46 -7.11 -19.26
N ASP A 424 -0.86 -5.95 -18.79
CA ASP A 424 -0.12 -4.70 -18.95
C ASP A 424 1.03 -4.56 -17.92
N SER A 425 1.06 -5.42 -16.88
CA SER A 425 2.15 -5.38 -15.90
C SER A 425 3.40 -6.09 -16.44
N ASP A 426 4.53 -5.38 -16.42
CA ASP A 426 5.86 -5.92 -16.74
C ASP A 426 6.88 -5.15 -15.89
N LEU A 427 7.16 -5.66 -14.69
CA LEU A 427 7.99 -5.01 -13.67
C LEU A 427 9.22 -5.84 -13.36
N ARG A 428 10.39 -5.24 -13.54
CA ARG A 428 11.65 -5.77 -13.01
C ARG A 428 11.88 -5.20 -11.62
N PHE A 429 12.21 -6.05 -10.68
CA PHE A 429 12.49 -5.62 -9.32
C PHE A 429 13.72 -6.32 -8.74
N SER A 430 14.35 -5.67 -7.78
CA SER A 430 15.31 -6.31 -6.88
C SER A 430 15.16 -5.75 -5.47
N ALA A 431 15.43 -6.60 -4.49
CA ALA A 431 15.42 -6.24 -3.08
C ALA A 431 16.56 -6.97 -2.36
N GLU A 432 17.27 -6.27 -1.51
CA GLU A 432 18.31 -6.86 -0.67
C GLU A 432 18.28 -6.25 0.73
N GLY A 433 18.70 -6.99 1.73
CA GLY A 433 18.76 -6.50 3.09
C GLY A 433 19.36 -7.49 4.09
N PRO A 434 19.64 -7.01 5.31
CA PRO A 434 20.25 -7.81 6.36
C PRO A 434 19.28 -8.81 7.02
N ASP A 435 17.98 -8.55 6.98
CA ASP A 435 16.98 -9.34 7.69
C ASP A 435 15.63 -9.38 6.96
N ILE A 436 15.33 -10.52 6.31
CA ILE A 436 14.06 -10.69 5.59
C ILE A 436 12.84 -10.72 6.53
N LYS A 437 13.00 -11.25 7.76
CA LYS A 437 11.91 -11.31 8.73
C LYS A 437 11.43 -9.92 9.11
N GLN A 438 12.36 -9.00 9.40
CA GLN A 438 12.02 -7.63 9.75
C GLN A 438 11.29 -6.93 8.59
N LEU A 439 11.72 -7.15 7.35
CA LEU A 439 11.03 -6.59 6.19
C LEU A 439 9.60 -7.13 6.06
N LEU A 440 9.43 -8.44 6.16
CA LEU A 440 8.14 -9.09 5.95
C LEU A 440 7.13 -8.84 7.10
N ASN A 441 7.62 -8.58 8.30
CA ASN A 441 6.78 -8.17 9.42
C ASN A 441 6.03 -6.86 9.16
N ALA A 442 6.58 -5.96 8.31
CA ALA A 442 5.88 -4.75 7.88
C ALA A 442 4.60 -5.06 7.07
N PHE A 443 4.45 -6.30 6.59
CA PHE A 443 3.31 -6.80 5.82
C PHE A 443 2.57 -7.94 6.51
N ASP A 444 2.77 -8.12 7.83
CA ASP A 444 2.19 -9.20 8.65
C ASP A 444 2.54 -10.62 8.19
N VAL A 445 3.72 -10.81 7.57
CA VAL A 445 4.20 -12.11 7.10
C VAL A 445 5.34 -12.61 7.98
N ASP A 446 5.10 -13.67 8.78
CA ASP A 446 6.09 -14.31 9.66
C ASP A 446 6.43 -15.74 9.18
N LEU A 447 6.99 -15.85 7.98
CA LEU A 447 7.34 -17.15 7.37
C LEU A 447 8.84 -17.46 7.38
N PHE A 448 9.70 -16.48 7.55
CA PHE A 448 11.14 -16.63 7.37
C PHE A 448 11.92 -16.28 8.65
N PRO A 449 13.07 -16.95 8.87
CA PRO A 449 13.96 -16.57 9.96
C PRO A 449 14.66 -15.24 9.67
N ALA A 450 15.18 -14.59 10.71
CA ALA A 450 15.99 -13.39 10.61
C ALA A 450 17.33 -13.70 9.91
N LYS A 451 17.40 -13.49 8.60
CA LYS A 451 18.57 -13.80 7.74
C LYS A 451 18.75 -12.72 6.66
N PRO A 452 19.98 -12.46 6.24
CA PRO A 452 20.26 -11.64 5.06
C PRO A 452 19.58 -12.24 3.81
N PHE A 453 19.14 -11.37 2.92
CA PHE A 453 18.47 -11.81 1.70
C PHE A 453 18.82 -10.97 0.49
N THR A 454 18.66 -11.57 -0.68
CA THR A 454 18.55 -10.92 -1.98
C THR A 454 17.39 -11.53 -2.74
N LEU A 455 16.60 -10.71 -3.39
CA LEU A 455 15.49 -11.12 -4.25
C LEU A 455 15.61 -10.33 -5.57
N ALA A 456 15.37 -10.99 -6.69
CA ALA A 456 15.27 -10.31 -7.99
C ALA A 456 14.35 -11.10 -8.92
N GLY A 457 13.77 -10.43 -9.90
CA GLY A 457 12.92 -11.08 -10.90
C GLY A 457 12.18 -10.12 -11.80
N GLU A 458 11.53 -10.69 -12.80
CA GLU A 458 10.58 -9.99 -13.66
C GLU A 458 9.17 -10.49 -13.37
N PHE A 459 8.33 -9.59 -12.85
CA PHE A 459 6.91 -9.82 -12.66
C PHE A 459 6.17 -9.42 -13.94
N ARG A 460 5.40 -10.33 -14.49
CA ARG A 460 4.56 -10.08 -15.66
C ARG A 460 3.10 -10.43 -15.40
N GLY A 461 2.20 -9.48 -15.56
CA GLY A 461 0.77 -9.73 -15.53
C GLY A 461 0.34 -10.66 -16.67
N THR A 462 -0.68 -11.47 -16.43
CA THR A 462 -1.34 -12.29 -17.44
C THR A 462 -2.86 -12.10 -17.33
N PRO A 463 -3.69 -12.47 -18.33
CA PRO A 463 -5.13 -12.29 -18.27
C PRO A 463 -5.80 -12.90 -17.04
N SER A 464 -5.20 -13.93 -16.50
CA SER A 464 -5.76 -14.75 -15.41
C SER A 464 -4.92 -14.75 -14.14
N GLY A 465 -3.75 -14.06 -14.13
CA GLY A 465 -2.85 -14.09 -12.98
C GLY A 465 -1.53 -13.39 -13.25
N PHE A 466 -0.41 -14.06 -12.97
CA PHE A 466 0.91 -13.50 -13.24
C PHE A 466 1.96 -14.59 -13.55
N ALA A 467 3.05 -14.15 -14.15
CA ALA A 467 4.26 -14.95 -14.34
C ALA A 467 5.45 -14.24 -13.67
N MET A 468 6.28 -14.99 -12.99
CA MET A 468 7.56 -14.56 -12.48
C MET A 468 8.66 -15.19 -13.32
N ARG A 469 9.50 -14.38 -13.95
CA ARG A 469 10.62 -14.80 -14.78
C ARG A 469 11.92 -14.37 -14.14
N ASP A 470 12.99 -15.08 -14.48
CA ASP A 470 14.33 -14.79 -13.98
C ASP A 470 14.36 -14.56 -12.45
N PHE A 471 13.46 -15.28 -11.76
CA PHE A 471 13.36 -15.20 -10.32
C PHE A 471 14.63 -15.75 -9.68
N SER A 472 15.21 -14.99 -8.78
CA SER A 472 16.32 -15.41 -7.94
C SER A 472 16.10 -14.92 -6.52
N ALA A 473 16.31 -15.79 -5.56
CA ALA A 473 16.24 -15.48 -4.15
C ALA A 473 17.40 -16.12 -3.42
N THR A 474 18.04 -15.37 -2.53
CA THR A 474 19.00 -15.92 -1.57
C THR A 474 18.60 -15.50 -0.18
N ILE A 475 18.44 -16.43 0.75
CA ILE A 475 18.06 -16.16 2.13
C ILE A 475 19.00 -16.93 3.06
N GLY A 476 19.89 -16.22 3.77
CA GLY A 476 20.82 -16.83 4.72
C GLY A 476 21.77 -17.87 4.11
N GLY A 477 22.07 -17.76 2.82
CA GLY A 477 22.91 -18.70 2.08
C GLY A 477 22.12 -19.75 1.29
N ASN A 478 20.82 -19.93 1.52
CA ASN A 478 19.93 -20.72 0.68
C ASN A 478 19.59 -19.93 -0.57
N ASP A 479 19.71 -20.55 -1.72
CA ASP A 479 19.39 -19.96 -3.01
C ASP A 479 18.21 -20.69 -3.67
N VAL A 480 17.40 -19.95 -4.40
CA VAL A 480 16.36 -20.49 -5.29
C VAL A 480 16.29 -19.61 -6.53
N THR A 481 16.32 -20.23 -7.67
CA THR A 481 16.18 -19.56 -8.97
C THR A 481 15.12 -20.28 -9.81
N GLY A 482 14.52 -19.61 -10.78
CA GLY A 482 13.61 -20.25 -11.69
C GLY A 482 12.53 -19.36 -12.27
N VAL A 483 11.47 -20.02 -12.71
CA VAL A 483 10.28 -19.39 -13.28
C VAL A 483 9.04 -20.02 -12.65
N PHE A 484 8.03 -19.20 -12.39
CA PHE A 484 6.74 -19.74 -11.97
C PHE A 484 5.59 -18.85 -12.46
N THR A 485 4.42 -19.44 -12.58
CA THR A 485 3.19 -18.77 -12.97
C THR A 485 2.09 -19.09 -11.96
N ALA A 486 1.20 -18.13 -11.76
CA ALA A 486 -0.01 -18.31 -10.99
C ALA A 486 -1.21 -17.96 -11.88
N ASP A 487 -2.20 -18.83 -11.94
CA ASP A 487 -3.47 -18.63 -12.63
C ASP A 487 -4.61 -18.69 -11.61
N PHE A 488 -5.46 -17.66 -11.61
CA PHE A 488 -6.58 -17.50 -10.68
C PHE A 488 -7.94 -17.65 -11.37
N THR A 489 -7.96 -18.16 -12.60
CA THR A 489 -9.21 -18.49 -13.28
C THR A 489 -9.84 -19.74 -12.66
N GLY A 490 -10.68 -19.56 -11.67
CA GLY A 490 -11.25 -20.65 -10.90
C GLY A 490 -10.40 -21.03 -9.69
N LYS A 491 -10.07 -22.32 -9.52
CA LYS A 491 -9.17 -22.77 -8.46
C LYS A 491 -7.74 -22.30 -8.76
N PRO A 492 -7.07 -21.59 -7.83
CA PRO A 492 -5.69 -21.13 -8.04
C PRO A 492 -4.78 -22.27 -8.52
N THR A 493 -4.01 -22.03 -9.57
CA THR A 493 -3.09 -23.02 -10.14
C THR A 493 -1.69 -22.41 -10.25
N PHE A 494 -0.73 -23.04 -9.62
CA PHE A 494 0.67 -22.66 -9.62
C PHE A 494 1.49 -23.62 -10.49
N THR A 495 2.28 -23.08 -11.41
CA THR A 495 3.15 -23.90 -12.28
C THR A 495 4.55 -23.30 -12.27
N GLY A 496 5.58 -24.12 -12.09
CA GLY A 496 6.94 -23.60 -12.07
C GLY A 496 8.04 -24.64 -12.14
N THR A 497 9.21 -24.16 -12.54
CA THR A 497 10.47 -24.89 -12.49
C THR A 497 11.44 -24.08 -11.63
N LEU A 498 11.86 -24.65 -10.52
CA LEU A 498 12.74 -24.05 -9.55
C LEU A 498 14.03 -24.85 -9.43
N SER A 499 15.14 -24.18 -9.26
CA SER A 499 16.44 -24.79 -9.00
C SER A 499 17.15 -24.09 -7.85
N SER A 500 17.94 -24.85 -7.11
CA SER A 500 18.76 -24.37 -6.01
C SER A 500 20.12 -25.07 -6.09
N GLU A 501 21.20 -24.30 -5.99
CA GLU A 501 22.55 -24.85 -5.86
C GLU A 501 22.80 -25.34 -4.42
N PHE A 502 22.25 -24.61 -3.44
CA PHE A 502 22.44 -24.93 -2.04
C PHE A 502 21.21 -24.60 -1.19
N LEU A 503 20.69 -25.60 -0.50
CA LEU A 503 19.54 -25.48 0.39
C LEU A 503 19.87 -26.11 1.75
N ASP A 504 19.93 -25.30 2.80
CA ASP A 504 20.11 -25.75 4.19
C ASP A 504 18.81 -25.59 4.96
N LEU A 505 18.20 -26.71 5.33
CA LEU A 505 16.95 -26.78 6.09
C LEU A 505 17.16 -27.14 7.57
N THR A 506 18.39 -27.12 8.07
CA THR A 506 18.73 -27.53 9.44
C THR A 506 17.94 -26.74 10.47
N ASP A 507 17.89 -25.43 10.36
CA ASP A 507 17.17 -24.55 11.31
C ASP A 507 15.64 -24.82 11.29
N ARG A 508 15.09 -25.18 10.14
CA ARG A 508 13.64 -25.49 9.99
C ARG A 508 13.28 -26.81 10.66
N LEU A 509 14.11 -27.83 10.48
CA LEU A 509 13.89 -29.12 11.10
C LEU A 509 14.05 -29.03 12.63
N ALA A 510 15.03 -28.27 13.11
CA ALA A 510 15.21 -28.05 14.55
C ALA A 510 14.01 -27.29 15.18
N ALA A 511 13.38 -26.39 14.45
CA ALA A 511 12.17 -25.70 14.91
C ALA A 511 10.98 -26.66 15.00
N VAL A 512 10.77 -27.49 13.99
CA VAL A 512 9.69 -28.52 14.01
C VAL A 512 9.93 -29.54 15.12
N GLU A 513 11.18 -29.96 15.34
CA GLU A 513 11.51 -30.88 16.45
C GLU A 513 11.26 -30.20 17.82
N LYS A 514 11.48 -28.91 17.95
CA LYS A 514 11.25 -28.18 19.20
C LYS A 514 9.76 -28.03 19.48
N ASP A 515 8.97 -27.63 18.49
CA ASP A 515 7.51 -27.54 18.61
C ASP A 515 6.89 -28.90 18.97
N ALA A 516 7.41 -29.98 18.35
CA ALA A 516 6.98 -31.35 18.67
C ALA A 516 7.40 -31.82 20.09
N THR A 517 8.36 -31.14 20.75
CA THR A 517 8.81 -31.50 22.11
C THR A 517 8.19 -30.61 23.18
N GLU A 518 7.59 -29.48 22.85
CA GLU A 518 6.85 -28.60 23.76
C GLU A 518 5.38 -29.05 23.95
N ASP A 519 4.81 -29.81 23.01
CA ASP A 519 3.58 -30.55 23.25
C ASP A 519 3.81 -31.73 24.19
N GLU A 520 2.90 -31.91 25.14
CA GLU A 520 2.95 -33.00 26.15
C GLU A 520 3.30 -34.34 25.47
N PRO A 521 4.15 -35.19 26.09
CA PRO A 521 4.53 -36.45 25.47
C PRO A 521 3.27 -37.21 25.09
N ASP A 522 3.10 -37.52 23.79
CA ASP A 522 1.98 -38.25 23.25
C ASP A 522 1.63 -39.44 24.13
N ALA A 523 0.51 -39.29 24.85
CA ALA A 523 0.02 -40.27 25.82
C ALA A 523 -0.39 -41.60 25.19
N SER A 524 -0.44 -41.69 23.84
CA SER A 524 -0.82 -42.85 23.08
C SER A 524 0.19 -43.99 23.20
N GLY A 525 1.48 -43.68 23.46
CA GLY A 525 2.54 -44.69 23.54
C GLY A 525 2.87 -45.29 22.18
N LEU A 526 2.38 -44.75 21.09
CA LEU A 526 2.61 -45.19 19.73
C LEU A 526 3.85 -44.53 19.13
N LEU A 527 4.43 -45.12 18.07
CA LEU A 527 5.51 -44.55 17.29
C LEU A 527 4.95 -43.63 16.20
N PHE A 528 3.90 -44.08 15.50
CA PHE A 528 3.18 -43.27 14.53
C PHE A 528 2.08 -42.50 15.22
N THR A 529 2.10 -41.16 15.07
CA THR A 529 1.10 -40.29 15.71
C THR A 529 -0.30 -40.52 15.12
N ASP A 530 -1.32 -40.44 15.99
CA ASP A 530 -2.73 -40.50 15.58
C ASP A 530 -3.31 -39.10 15.29
N GLU A 531 -2.48 -38.05 15.39
CA GLU A 531 -2.88 -36.71 15.00
C GLU A 531 -3.21 -36.65 13.51
N PRO A 532 -4.35 -36.05 13.16
CA PRO A 532 -4.74 -35.90 11.76
C PRO A 532 -3.74 -35.05 10.99
N ILE A 533 -3.39 -35.49 9.79
CA ILE A 533 -2.60 -34.70 8.84
C ILE A 533 -3.49 -33.59 8.30
N ASP A 534 -3.01 -32.33 8.38
CA ASP A 534 -3.73 -31.22 7.77
C ASP A 534 -3.60 -31.26 6.25
N PHE A 535 -4.66 -31.67 5.58
CA PHE A 535 -4.77 -31.69 4.12
C PHE A 535 -5.43 -30.41 3.55
N GLY A 536 -5.80 -29.44 4.38
CA GLY A 536 -6.42 -28.18 3.95
C GLY A 536 -5.67 -27.45 2.83
N PRO A 537 -4.34 -27.33 2.87
CA PRO A 537 -3.57 -26.73 1.80
C PRO A 537 -3.75 -27.40 0.42
N LEU A 538 -4.00 -28.70 0.37
CA LEU A 538 -4.25 -29.44 -0.90
C LEU A 538 -5.63 -29.09 -1.50
N GLU A 539 -6.53 -28.53 -0.71
CA GLU A 539 -7.86 -28.13 -1.18
C GLU A 539 -7.86 -26.73 -1.79
N SER A 540 -6.92 -25.89 -1.38
CA SER A 540 -6.93 -24.45 -1.69
C SER A 540 -6.43 -24.13 -3.09
N ALA A 541 -5.54 -24.95 -3.67
CA ALA A 541 -4.89 -24.68 -4.95
C ALA A 541 -4.59 -25.97 -5.73
N ASN A 542 -4.30 -25.81 -7.01
CA ASN A 542 -3.60 -26.79 -7.82
C ASN A 542 -2.13 -26.37 -8.00
N ALA A 543 -1.23 -27.31 -8.24
CA ALA A 543 0.18 -27.01 -8.46
C ALA A 543 0.84 -28.00 -9.41
N LYS A 544 1.78 -27.51 -10.22
CA LYS A 544 2.69 -28.34 -11.01
C LYS A 544 4.09 -27.77 -10.90
N LEU A 545 4.91 -28.37 -10.05
CA LEU A 545 6.22 -27.84 -9.69
C LEU A 545 7.31 -28.87 -10.00
N GLU A 546 8.34 -28.42 -10.67
CA GLU A 546 9.59 -29.13 -10.87
C GLU A 546 10.66 -28.46 -10.00
N LEU A 547 11.24 -29.19 -9.06
CA LEU A 547 12.29 -28.71 -8.18
C LEU A 547 13.56 -29.51 -8.38
N ARG A 548 14.68 -28.81 -8.60
CA ARG A 548 16.04 -29.37 -8.65
C ARG A 548 16.89 -28.75 -7.56
N VAL A 549 17.54 -29.56 -6.76
CA VAL A 549 18.44 -29.10 -5.72
C VAL A 549 19.78 -29.80 -5.87
N ASP A 550 20.84 -29.03 -6.12
CA ASP A 550 22.17 -29.63 -6.28
C ASP A 550 22.72 -30.11 -4.96
N LYS A 551 22.53 -29.35 -3.88
CA LYS A 551 22.95 -29.75 -2.54
C LYS A 551 21.92 -29.34 -1.49
N LEU A 552 21.30 -30.32 -0.86
CA LEU A 552 20.43 -30.16 0.30
C LEU A 552 21.19 -30.52 1.58
N VAL A 553 21.19 -29.66 2.58
CA VAL A 553 21.70 -29.94 3.91
C VAL A 553 20.54 -30.10 4.90
N LEU A 554 20.56 -31.21 5.64
CA LEU A 554 19.59 -31.55 6.66
C LEU A 554 20.37 -31.92 7.93
N ASN A 555 20.34 -31.08 8.93
CA ASN A 555 21.20 -31.22 10.12
C ASN A 555 22.69 -31.37 9.69
N ASP A 556 23.34 -32.47 10.07
CA ASP A 556 24.72 -32.76 9.74
C ASP A 556 24.89 -33.56 8.43
N SER A 557 23.85 -33.71 7.60
CA SER A 557 23.85 -34.52 6.40
C SER A 557 23.65 -33.69 5.14
N SER A 558 24.33 -34.10 4.07
CA SER A 558 24.12 -33.48 2.76
C SER A 558 23.65 -34.51 1.75
N ILE A 559 22.66 -34.15 0.95
CA ILE A 559 22.11 -34.91 -0.17
C ILE A 559 22.33 -34.07 -1.42
N ASN A 560 22.78 -34.70 -2.49
CA ASN A 560 23.07 -33.99 -3.74
C ASN A 560 22.11 -34.44 -4.85
N ASN A 561 21.95 -33.57 -5.86
CA ASN A 561 21.22 -33.84 -7.10
C ASN A 561 19.81 -34.41 -6.83
N ILE A 562 18.99 -33.64 -6.14
CA ILE A 562 17.61 -33.96 -5.88
C ILE A 562 16.75 -33.43 -7.03
N ILE A 563 15.86 -34.26 -7.55
CA ILE A 563 14.85 -33.88 -8.53
C ILE A 563 13.49 -34.32 -7.98
N LEU A 564 12.58 -33.40 -7.90
CA LEU A 564 11.20 -33.63 -7.46
C LEU A 564 10.25 -32.98 -8.49
N ASN A 565 9.35 -33.77 -9.04
CA ASN A 565 8.24 -33.26 -9.84
C ASN A 565 6.96 -33.50 -9.04
N ALA A 566 6.33 -32.44 -8.59
CA ALA A 566 5.11 -32.47 -7.82
C ALA A 566 3.93 -31.97 -8.66
N GLU A 567 2.88 -32.73 -8.73
CA GLU A 567 1.62 -32.36 -9.37
C GLU A 567 0.47 -32.52 -8.38
N LEU A 568 -0.21 -31.43 -8.09
CA LEU A 568 -1.40 -31.36 -7.25
C LEU A 568 -2.59 -30.96 -8.10
N VAL A 569 -3.52 -31.88 -8.31
CA VAL A 569 -4.74 -31.63 -9.08
C VAL A 569 -5.93 -32.16 -8.28
N ASP A 570 -6.87 -31.30 -8.00
CA ASP A 570 -8.13 -31.65 -7.32
C ASP A 570 -7.91 -32.53 -6.06
N ARG A 571 -7.01 -32.08 -5.17
CA ARG A 571 -6.64 -32.75 -3.90
C ARG A 571 -5.78 -34.01 -4.08
N SER A 572 -5.49 -34.43 -5.32
CA SER A 572 -4.56 -35.52 -5.57
C SER A 572 -3.15 -34.99 -5.76
N LEU A 573 -2.24 -35.36 -4.87
CA LEU A 573 -0.82 -35.01 -4.95
C LEU A 573 -0.05 -36.21 -5.51
N SER A 574 0.71 -36.00 -6.57
CA SER A 574 1.66 -36.96 -7.14
C SER A 574 3.05 -36.31 -7.13
N ILE A 575 4.03 -36.99 -6.57
CA ILE A 575 5.44 -36.61 -6.63
C ILE A 575 6.19 -37.70 -7.37
N ALA A 576 6.46 -37.49 -8.64
CA ALA A 576 7.10 -38.46 -9.52
C ALA A 576 7.87 -37.75 -10.65
N PRO A 577 9.19 -37.98 -10.81
CA PRO A 577 10.01 -38.79 -9.91
C PRO A 577 10.36 -38.04 -8.60
N VAL A 578 10.60 -38.83 -7.58
CA VAL A 578 11.45 -38.47 -6.46
C VAL A 578 12.80 -39.09 -6.75
N SER A 579 13.82 -38.31 -7.06
CA SER A 579 15.16 -38.80 -7.37
C SER A 579 16.23 -38.07 -6.54
N MET A 580 17.11 -38.85 -5.97
CA MET A 580 18.29 -38.35 -5.24
C MET A 580 19.53 -39.10 -5.68
N ARG A 581 20.61 -38.40 -5.97
CA ARG A 581 21.92 -38.95 -6.32
C ARG A 581 22.94 -38.41 -5.35
N SER A 582 23.65 -39.26 -4.66
CA SER A 582 24.66 -38.86 -3.70
C SER A 582 25.83 -39.86 -3.69
N ALA A 583 26.98 -39.43 -3.20
CA ALA A 583 28.10 -40.30 -2.92
C ALA A 583 27.73 -41.41 -1.90
N ARG A 584 26.58 -41.31 -1.25
CA ARG A 584 26.05 -42.24 -0.26
C ARG A 584 24.98 -43.17 -0.80
N GLY A 585 24.72 -43.17 -2.11
CA GLY A 585 23.72 -43.99 -2.80
C GLY A 585 22.66 -43.15 -3.53
N ASN A 586 21.83 -43.88 -4.28
CA ASN A 586 20.76 -43.30 -5.08
C ASN A 586 19.40 -43.76 -4.58
N LEU A 587 18.41 -42.89 -4.68
CA LEU A 587 17.03 -43.22 -4.42
C LEU A 587 16.19 -42.66 -5.58
N ASP A 588 15.34 -43.50 -6.14
CA ASP A 588 14.36 -43.16 -7.16
C ASP A 588 12.99 -43.68 -6.73
N GLY A 589 11.92 -42.94 -7.11
CA GLY A 589 10.59 -43.41 -6.80
C GLY A 589 9.48 -42.42 -7.05
N SER A 590 8.34 -42.74 -6.47
CA SER A 590 7.14 -41.91 -6.51
C SER A 590 6.39 -41.96 -5.18
N LEU A 591 5.74 -40.86 -4.87
CA LEU A 591 4.80 -40.72 -3.76
C LEU A 591 3.48 -40.21 -4.32
N GLU A 592 2.38 -40.85 -3.95
CA GLU A 592 1.05 -40.40 -4.34
C GLU A 592 0.15 -40.28 -3.12
N LEU A 593 -0.68 -39.26 -3.11
CA LEU A 593 -1.73 -39.04 -2.12
C LEU A 593 -3.03 -38.73 -2.84
N ARG A 594 -4.05 -39.54 -2.65
CA ARG A 594 -5.35 -39.41 -3.32
C ARG A 594 -6.50 -39.40 -2.31
N PRO A 595 -7.51 -38.51 -2.47
CA PRO A 595 -8.70 -38.60 -1.64
C PRO A 595 -9.47 -39.90 -1.89
N SER A 596 -9.90 -40.58 -0.84
CA SER A 596 -10.62 -41.84 -0.89
C SER A 596 -11.67 -41.93 0.23
N ASN A 597 -12.95 -41.85 -0.10
CA ASN A 597 -14.07 -42.05 0.85
C ASN A 597 -13.97 -41.27 2.18
N GLY A 598 -13.57 -40.00 2.10
CA GLY A 598 -13.40 -39.14 3.30
C GLY A 598 -12.04 -39.27 4.00
N ASN A 599 -11.18 -40.19 3.51
CA ASN A 599 -9.79 -40.37 3.91
C ASN A 599 -8.85 -40.03 2.76
N TYR A 600 -7.57 -40.20 2.96
CA TYR A 600 -6.57 -40.18 1.91
C TYR A 600 -5.91 -41.55 1.77
N GLU A 601 -5.75 -41.97 0.53
CA GLU A 601 -4.90 -43.12 0.17
C GLU A 601 -3.52 -42.59 -0.16
N MET A 602 -2.51 -43.04 0.56
CA MET A 602 -1.10 -42.76 0.32
C MET A 602 -0.44 -43.99 -0.30
N SER A 603 0.32 -43.80 -1.38
CA SER A 603 1.17 -44.81 -1.94
C SER A 603 2.61 -44.32 -2.10
N ALA A 604 3.58 -45.22 -1.84
CA ALA A 604 4.99 -44.94 -1.99
C ALA A 604 5.66 -46.11 -2.71
N ALA A 605 6.30 -45.83 -3.83
CA ALA A 605 7.10 -46.80 -4.56
C ALA A 605 8.53 -46.25 -4.64
N LEU A 606 9.46 -46.86 -3.90
CA LEU A 606 10.84 -46.36 -3.77
C LEU A 606 11.80 -47.48 -4.19
N GLN A 607 12.82 -47.12 -4.94
CA GLN A 607 13.96 -47.95 -5.28
C GLN A 607 15.24 -47.36 -4.70
N LEU A 608 15.94 -48.12 -3.91
CA LEU A 608 17.19 -47.77 -3.31
C LEU A 608 18.32 -48.49 -4.08
N ASP A 609 19.37 -47.77 -4.42
CA ASP A 609 20.57 -48.31 -5.01
C ASP A 609 21.81 -47.87 -4.25
N ASN A 610 22.47 -48.82 -3.57
CA ASN A 610 23.66 -48.62 -2.76
C ASN A 610 23.55 -47.53 -1.69
N VAL A 611 22.36 -47.30 -1.14
CA VAL A 611 22.11 -46.30 -0.11
C VAL A 611 22.78 -46.67 1.21
N ARG A 612 23.67 -45.84 1.72
CA ARG A 612 24.33 -46.10 3.00
C ARG A 612 23.42 -45.82 4.19
N LEU A 613 23.38 -46.74 5.13
CA LEU A 613 22.61 -46.62 6.37
C LEU A 613 23.02 -45.34 7.11
N GLY A 614 22.03 -44.53 7.46
CA GLY A 614 22.25 -43.21 8.11
C GLY A 614 22.55 -42.10 7.11
N LEU A 615 22.02 -42.18 5.90
CA LEU A 615 22.10 -41.15 4.84
C LEU A 615 21.81 -39.71 5.37
N PHE A 616 20.93 -39.61 6.33
CA PHE A 616 20.48 -38.33 6.91
C PHE A 616 21.26 -37.90 8.18
N ARG A 617 22.46 -38.44 8.44
CA ARG A 617 23.30 -38.12 9.62
C ARG A 617 24.71 -37.72 9.25
N GLY A 618 25.26 -36.74 9.99
CA GLY A 618 26.56 -36.06 10.05
C GLY A 618 27.77 -36.51 9.20
N GLU A 619 28.57 -35.54 8.83
CA GLU A 619 29.68 -35.69 7.89
C GLU A 619 30.97 -36.32 8.48
N ASN A 620 31.17 -36.32 9.79
CA ASN A 620 32.40 -36.75 10.46
C ASN A 620 32.54 -38.26 10.62
N ARG A 621 32.26 -39.02 9.54
CA ARG A 621 32.27 -40.47 9.59
C ARG A 621 32.95 -41.10 8.36
N ASP A 622 33.69 -42.21 8.58
CA ASP A 622 34.20 -43.00 7.45
C ASP A 622 33.02 -43.77 6.82
N TRP A 623 32.41 -43.17 5.84
CA TRP A 623 31.26 -43.71 5.11
C TRP A 623 31.59 -44.97 4.28
N SER A 624 32.88 -45.19 3.98
CA SER A 624 33.33 -46.37 3.22
C SER A 624 33.02 -47.68 3.96
N GLN A 625 32.94 -47.61 5.28
CA GLN A 625 32.70 -48.76 6.15
C GLN A 625 31.22 -48.97 6.48
N VAL A 626 30.33 -48.02 6.16
CA VAL A 626 28.90 -48.15 6.45
C VAL A 626 28.24 -49.08 5.44
N PRO A 627 27.39 -50.05 5.86
CA PRO A 627 26.71 -50.95 4.94
C PRO A 627 25.83 -50.21 3.95
N VAL A 628 25.78 -50.65 2.72
CA VAL A 628 24.89 -50.22 1.67
C VAL A 628 23.58 -50.99 1.71
N LEU A 629 22.48 -50.34 1.39
CA LEU A 629 21.16 -50.95 1.18
C LEU A 629 20.74 -50.73 -0.26
N SER A 630 20.27 -51.81 -0.91
CA SER A 630 19.65 -51.75 -2.22
C SER A 630 18.32 -52.52 -2.19
N GLY A 631 17.34 -52.09 -2.97
CA GLY A 631 16.06 -52.79 -3.02
C GLY A 631 14.88 -51.92 -3.32
N LYS A 632 13.69 -52.44 -3.06
CA LYS A 632 12.42 -51.79 -3.38
C LYS A 632 11.53 -51.70 -2.14
N ILE A 633 10.77 -50.63 -2.03
CA ILE A 633 9.74 -50.41 -1.03
C ILE A 633 8.48 -50.02 -1.78
N ASP A 634 7.44 -50.86 -1.70
CA ASP A 634 6.12 -50.55 -2.22
C ASP A 634 5.11 -50.60 -1.08
N LEU A 635 4.49 -49.46 -0.78
CA LEU A 635 3.53 -49.35 0.31
C LEU A 635 2.29 -48.58 -0.14
N ARG A 636 1.13 -49.01 0.32
CA ARG A 636 -0.13 -48.29 0.13
C ARG A 636 -0.95 -48.41 1.40
N GLY A 637 -1.45 -47.29 1.90
CA GLY A 637 -2.31 -47.22 3.09
C GLY A 637 -3.33 -46.13 2.99
N THR A 638 -4.39 -46.23 3.78
CA THR A 638 -5.49 -45.23 3.79
C THR A 638 -5.79 -44.75 5.21
N GLY A 639 -5.90 -43.48 5.40
CA GLY A 639 -6.20 -42.89 6.70
C GLY A 639 -6.16 -41.38 6.71
N GLN A 640 -6.39 -40.81 7.89
CA GLN A 640 -6.26 -39.36 8.12
C GLN A 640 -5.03 -39.03 8.97
N SER A 641 -4.43 -40.03 9.60
CA SER A 641 -3.22 -39.85 10.42
C SER A 641 -2.13 -40.83 9.97
N PRO A 642 -0.86 -40.60 10.28
CA PRO A 642 0.24 -41.53 10.04
C PRO A 642 -0.05 -42.93 10.61
N HIS A 643 -0.63 -43.01 11.81
CA HIS A 643 -1.00 -44.26 12.44
C HIS A 643 -2.07 -45.03 11.63
N GLN A 644 -3.15 -44.35 11.22
CA GLN A 644 -4.21 -44.95 10.42
C GLN A 644 -3.70 -45.46 9.05
N ILE A 645 -2.84 -44.66 8.39
CA ILE A 645 -2.22 -45.03 7.12
C ILE A 645 -1.38 -46.30 7.28
N MET A 646 -0.58 -46.41 8.33
CA MET A 646 0.23 -47.59 8.61
C MET A 646 -0.65 -48.79 9.02
N ALA A 647 -1.68 -48.54 9.88
CA ALA A 647 -2.60 -49.62 10.31
C ALA A 647 -3.43 -50.23 9.18
N SER A 648 -3.60 -49.54 8.06
CA SER A 648 -4.31 -50.02 6.86
C SER A 648 -3.34 -50.43 5.75
N SER A 649 -2.03 -50.38 5.98
CA SER A 649 -1.05 -50.50 4.91
C SER A 649 -1.01 -51.90 4.29
N ASN A 650 -0.78 -51.92 2.99
CA ASN A 650 -0.52 -53.11 2.18
C ASN A 650 0.71 -52.88 1.31
N GLY A 651 1.48 -53.89 1.04
CA GLY A 651 2.65 -53.76 0.17
C GLY A 651 3.80 -54.66 0.53
N ALA A 652 4.99 -54.31 0.12
CA ALA A 652 6.18 -55.14 0.30
C ALA A 652 7.44 -54.26 0.49
N VAL A 653 8.34 -54.77 1.31
CA VAL A 653 9.68 -54.21 1.48
C VAL A 653 10.67 -55.33 1.13
N ARG A 654 11.53 -55.08 0.15
CA ARG A 654 12.54 -56.02 -0.31
C ARG A 654 13.89 -55.31 -0.31
N LEU A 655 14.69 -55.53 0.72
CA LEU A 655 15.98 -54.87 0.88
C LEU A 655 17.13 -55.89 0.96
N ARG A 656 18.26 -55.51 0.40
CA ARG A 656 19.53 -56.24 0.41
C ARG A 656 20.58 -55.33 1.05
N GLN A 657 21.29 -55.85 2.05
CA GLN A 657 22.34 -55.16 2.73
C GLN A 657 23.70 -55.70 2.36
N GLY A 658 24.58 -54.83 1.91
CA GLY A 658 25.97 -55.15 1.66
C GLY A 658 26.83 -55.20 2.93
N PRO A 659 28.14 -55.53 2.80
CA PRO A 659 29.07 -55.60 3.92
C PRO A 659 29.34 -54.22 4.50
N GLY A 660 29.62 -54.18 5.82
CA GLY A 660 29.97 -52.93 6.48
C GLY A 660 29.87 -53.00 7.99
N ARG A 661 30.15 -51.85 8.64
CA ARG A 661 30.01 -51.66 10.10
C ARG A 661 28.78 -50.81 10.38
N VAL A 662 27.86 -51.26 11.18
CA VAL A 662 26.72 -50.48 11.64
C VAL A 662 27.14 -49.66 12.86
N PRO A 663 27.08 -48.33 12.80
CA PRO A 663 27.47 -47.47 13.91
C PRO A 663 26.47 -47.51 15.06
N ASN A 664 26.93 -47.23 16.27
CA ASN A 664 26.12 -47.21 17.52
C ASN A 664 24.95 -46.22 17.50
N SER A 665 24.98 -45.31 16.58
CA SER A 665 23.98 -44.24 16.40
C SER A 665 23.07 -44.45 15.17
N ALA A 666 23.06 -45.66 14.59
CA ALA A 666 22.14 -45.95 13.51
C ALA A 666 20.71 -46.01 14.06
N SER A 667 19.87 -45.14 13.58
CA SER A 667 18.46 -44.86 13.85
C SER A 667 17.83 -45.44 15.13
N ARG A 668 17.18 -44.63 15.92
CA ARG A 668 16.53 -45.03 17.19
C ARG A 668 15.52 -46.20 17.02
N ILE A 669 14.95 -46.35 15.84
CA ILE A 669 13.88 -47.31 15.59
C ILE A 669 14.42 -48.74 15.25
N PHE A 670 15.33 -48.86 14.26
CA PHE A 670 15.88 -50.14 13.84
C PHE A 670 17.23 -50.45 14.49
N GLY A 671 18.00 -49.42 14.82
CA GLY A 671 19.29 -49.55 15.45
C GLY A 671 19.21 -50.16 16.85
N ASP A 672 18.23 -49.69 17.66
CA ASP A 672 18.08 -50.18 19.03
C ASP A 672 17.62 -51.63 19.06
N ILE A 673 16.72 -52.05 18.21
CA ILE A 673 16.27 -53.41 18.10
C ILE A 673 17.43 -54.35 17.63
N ILE A 674 18.15 -53.94 16.60
CA ILE A 674 19.29 -54.69 16.07
C ILE A 674 20.42 -54.71 17.08
N MET A 675 20.66 -53.60 17.76
CA MET A 675 21.73 -53.47 18.73
C MET A 675 21.45 -54.28 20.00
N GLU A 676 20.21 -54.25 20.48
CA GLU A 676 19.80 -55.06 21.64
C GLU A 676 19.83 -56.54 21.31
N LEU A 677 19.45 -56.92 20.09
CA LEU A 677 19.58 -58.26 19.57
C LEU A 677 21.06 -58.71 19.57
N LEU A 678 21.95 -57.91 19.03
CA LEU A 678 23.39 -58.25 19.00
C LEU A 678 24.01 -58.34 20.36
N ARG A 679 23.56 -57.47 21.33
CA ARG A 679 24.01 -57.50 22.72
C ARG A 679 23.59 -58.75 23.44
N VAL A 680 22.37 -59.24 23.24
CA VAL A 680 21.83 -60.42 23.85
C VAL A 680 22.45 -61.70 23.25
N LEU A 681 22.72 -61.70 21.97
CA LEU A 681 23.32 -62.84 21.29
C LEU A 681 24.83 -62.99 21.53
N ASN A 682 25.48 -61.95 22.03
CA ASN A 682 26.91 -62.02 22.38
C ASN A 682 27.25 -61.27 23.69
N PRO A 683 26.83 -61.77 24.88
CA PRO A 683 26.98 -61.08 26.17
C PRO A 683 28.45 -60.96 26.65
N LEU A 684 29.41 -61.61 25.97
CA LEU A 684 30.83 -61.63 26.32
C LEU A 684 31.71 -60.71 25.50
N GLN A 685 31.11 -59.86 24.60
CA GLN A 685 31.85 -58.89 23.83
C GLN A 685 32.03 -57.59 24.59
N SER A 686 33.31 -57.08 24.64
CA SER A 686 33.63 -55.73 25.04
C SER A 686 32.95 -54.71 24.11
N GLU A 687 32.64 -53.53 24.63
CA GLU A 687 31.95 -52.48 23.89
C GLU A 687 32.59 -52.03 22.57
N ASP A 688 33.83 -52.43 22.28
CA ASP A 688 34.64 -52.01 21.12
C ASP A 688 34.80 -53.08 20.00
N SER A 689 34.21 -54.30 20.14
CA SER A 689 34.39 -55.33 19.15
C SER A 689 33.49 -55.19 17.91
N ASP A 690 34.12 -55.34 16.76
CA ASP A 690 33.65 -55.35 15.39
C ASP A 690 32.17 -55.77 15.14
N ARG A 691 31.28 -54.76 15.00
CA ARG A 691 29.89 -54.89 14.53
C ARG A 691 29.85 -54.92 13.01
N ARG A 692 30.66 -55.80 12.40
CA ARG A 692 30.74 -55.92 10.97
C ARG A 692 29.74 -56.93 10.48
N PHE A 693 28.85 -56.46 9.60
CA PHE A 693 27.95 -57.31 8.80
C PHE A 693 28.64 -57.72 7.54
N ASP A 694 28.41 -58.95 7.11
CA ASP A 694 28.84 -59.47 5.79
C ASP A 694 27.75 -59.19 4.76
N CYS A 695 26.49 -59.46 5.09
CA CYS A 695 25.32 -59.19 4.27
C CYS A 695 24.00 -59.29 5.07
N GLY A 696 22.88 -58.86 4.46
CA GLY A 696 21.53 -59.00 5.02
C GLY A 696 20.45 -59.05 3.93
N ILE A 697 19.41 -59.81 4.18
CA ILE A 697 18.20 -59.94 3.37
C ILE A 697 17.00 -59.53 4.25
N TYR A 698 16.18 -58.62 3.75
CA TYR A 698 15.02 -58.10 4.50
C TYR A 698 13.81 -58.07 3.57
N ASP A 699 13.06 -59.23 3.54
CA ASP A 699 11.83 -59.34 2.77
C ASP A 699 10.66 -59.36 3.76
N VAL A 700 9.81 -58.35 3.64
CA VAL A 700 8.64 -58.13 4.48
C VAL A 700 7.43 -57.93 3.59
N ASP A 701 6.38 -58.68 3.82
CA ASP A 701 5.08 -58.52 3.20
C ASP A 701 4.12 -57.89 4.20
N ILE A 702 3.37 -56.89 3.75
CA ILE A 702 2.45 -56.15 4.60
C ILE A 702 1.04 -56.33 4.01
N VAL A 703 0.14 -56.84 4.83
CA VAL A 703 -1.25 -57.09 4.46
C VAL A 703 -2.13 -56.56 5.61
N ASP A 704 -3.04 -55.63 5.27
CA ASP A 704 -3.97 -55.03 6.22
C ASP A 704 -3.31 -54.55 7.53
N GLY A 705 -2.20 -53.85 7.40
CA GLY A 705 -1.44 -53.29 8.50
C GLY A 705 -0.64 -54.29 9.32
N VAL A 706 -0.53 -55.56 8.84
CA VAL A 706 0.30 -56.56 9.49
C VAL A 706 1.51 -56.90 8.60
N ALA A 707 2.67 -56.46 9.06
CA ALA A 707 3.95 -56.79 8.41
C ALA A 707 4.40 -58.15 8.85
N THR A 708 4.60 -59.07 7.87
CA THR A 708 5.12 -60.44 8.05
C THR A 708 6.54 -60.51 7.52
N LEU A 709 7.46 -60.99 8.35
CA LEU A 709 8.85 -61.19 7.96
C LEU A 709 8.97 -62.50 7.21
N GLU A 710 9.08 -62.44 5.87
CA GLU A 710 9.16 -63.61 5.01
C GLU A 710 10.60 -64.17 4.93
N ASN A 711 11.56 -63.36 4.49
CA ASN A 711 12.97 -63.66 4.49
C ASN A 711 13.73 -62.58 5.23
N PHE A 712 13.89 -62.70 6.52
CA PHE A 712 14.59 -61.72 7.33
C PHE A 712 15.84 -62.36 7.96
N ALA A 713 16.99 -62.10 7.35
CA ALA A 713 18.24 -62.70 7.78
C ALA A 713 19.41 -61.72 7.60
N PHE A 714 20.40 -61.79 8.49
CA PHE A 714 21.67 -61.13 8.30
C PHE A 714 22.83 -61.97 8.78
N GLN A 715 24.00 -61.70 8.22
CA GLN A 715 25.20 -62.49 8.45
C GLN A 715 26.33 -61.56 8.98
N THR A 716 27.04 -62.10 9.95
CA THR A 716 28.29 -61.53 10.48
C THR A 716 29.39 -62.56 10.34
N LYS A 717 30.63 -62.18 10.61
CA LYS A 717 31.75 -63.14 10.60
C LYS A 717 31.52 -64.37 11.50
N ARG A 718 30.74 -64.21 12.55
CA ARG A 718 30.62 -65.26 13.58
C ARG A 718 29.29 -66.00 13.62
N MET A 719 28.22 -65.35 13.05
CA MET A 719 26.89 -65.94 13.13
C MET A 719 26.03 -65.53 11.95
N THR A 720 25.09 -66.39 11.63
CA THR A 720 23.92 -66.11 10.80
C THR A 720 22.69 -65.95 11.70
N THR A 721 21.97 -64.88 11.57
CA THR A 721 20.77 -64.63 12.34
C THR A 721 19.57 -64.57 11.41
N VAL A 722 18.50 -65.24 11.77
CA VAL A 722 17.23 -65.31 11.03
C VAL A 722 16.12 -64.86 11.98
N ALA A 723 15.25 -64.01 11.50
CA ALA A 723 14.06 -63.58 12.21
C ALA A 723 12.80 -63.90 11.40
N SER A 724 11.74 -64.28 12.11
CA SER A 724 10.42 -64.50 11.54
C SER A 724 9.35 -64.04 12.53
N GLY A 725 8.24 -63.59 12.03
CA GLY A 725 7.17 -63.07 12.87
C GLY A 725 6.41 -61.93 12.23
N THR A 726 5.69 -61.23 13.03
CA THR A 726 4.81 -60.14 12.59
C THR A 726 4.96 -58.89 13.42
N ILE A 727 4.65 -57.75 12.78
CA ILE A 727 4.43 -56.46 13.44
C ILE A 727 3.03 -56.00 13.01
N ALA A 728 2.14 -55.84 13.98
CA ALA A 728 0.81 -55.28 13.73
C ALA A 728 0.84 -53.75 13.93
N PHE A 729 0.65 -52.98 12.87
CA PHE A 729 0.68 -51.49 12.95
C PHE A 729 -0.56 -50.90 13.59
N GLN A 730 -1.66 -51.66 13.77
CA GLN A 730 -2.88 -51.21 14.45
C GLN A 730 -2.66 -50.90 15.93
N ASP A 731 -1.81 -51.65 16.59
CA ASP A 731 -1.43 -51.48 18.00
C ASP A 731 0.08 -51.45 18.21
N GLU A 732 0.79 -51.36 17.12
CA GLU A 732 2.26 -51.36 16.99
C GLU A 732 2.97 -52.52 17.68
N ARG A 733 2.26 -53.62 17.90
CA ARG A 733 2.81 -54.80 18.59
C ARG A 733 3.78 -55.56 17.75
N ILE A 734 4.92 -55.89 18.37
CA ILE A 734 5.97 -56.72 17.81
C ILE A 734 5.82 -58.12 18.33
N ASN A 735 5.86 -59.10 17.43
CA ASN A 735 5.91 -60.51 17.77
C ASN A 735 6.88 -61.22 16.82
N ILE A 736 8.16 -61.04 17.07
CA ILE A 736 9.24 -61.55 16.23
C ILE A 736 10.03 -62.62 17.00
N GLY A 737 10.18 -63.80 16.42
CA GLY A 737 11.09 -64.85 16.88
C GLY A 737 12.44 -64.74 16.16
N VAL A 738 13.51 -64.82 16.91
CA VAL A 738 14.87 -64.73 16.38
C VAL A 738 15.68 -65.95 16.71
N ARG A 739 16.43 -66.46 15.71
CA ARG A 739 17.37 -67.59 15.87
C ARG A 739 18.74 -67.18 15.30
N ALA A 740 19.78 -67.55 16.04
CA ALA A 740 21.16 -67.36 15.61
C ALA A 740 21.88 -68.68 15.50
N LYS A 741 22.63 -68.90 14.42
CA LYS A 741 23.45 -70.04 14.14
C LYS A 741 24.93 -69.62 14.04
N PRO A 742 25.86 -70.20 14.86
CA PRO A 742 27.30 -69.93 14.75
C PRO A 742 27.79 -70.39 13.37
N ARG A 743 28.68 -69.59 12.76
CA ARG A 743 29.42 -70.03 11.55
C ARG A 743 30.70 -70.81 11.95
N GLU A 744 31.24 -71.67 11.09
CA GLU A 744 32.40 -72.47 11.34
C GLU A 744 33.65 -71.77 11.80
N GLY A 745 34.36 -72.35 12.83
CA GLY A 745 35.69 -71.88 13.27
C GLY A 745 35.76 -71.31 14.70
N LEU A 746 34.68 -71.30 15.47
CA LEU A 746 34.72 -70.85 16.86
C LEU A 746 34.48 -72.07 17.80
N GLY A 747 35.60 -72.58 18.38
CA GLY A 747 35.65 -73.64 19.33
C GLY A 747 35.05 -73.31 20.71
N ILE A 748 33.83 -72.81 20.75
CA ILE A 748 33.05 -72.51 21.97
C ILE A 748 31.75 -73.29 21.87
N SER A 749 31.67 -74.32 22.65
CA SER A 749 30.45 -75.11 22.90
C SER A 749 29.42 -74.24 23.64
N LEU A 750 28.65 -73.55 22.86
CA LEU A 750 27.41 -72.85 23.34
C LEU A 750 26.24 -73.84 23.33
N GLY A 751 26.43 -75.00 23.94
CA GLY A 751 25.49 -76.15 23.91
C GLY A 751 24.12 -75.95 24.52
N GLY A 752 23.81 -74.77 25.04
CA GLY A 752 22.52 -74.49 25.64
C GLY A 752 21.81 -73.22 25.10
N VAL A 753 22.56 -72.23 24.54
CA VAL A 753 22.00 -70.97 24.11
C VAL A 753 21.79 -70.87 22.61
N ALA A 754 22.52 -71.67 21.83
CA ALA A 754 22.43 -71.65 20.35
C ALA A 754 21.08 -72.14 19.76
N ASN A 755 20.25 -72.82 20.58
CA ASN A 755 18.89 -73.28 20.15
C ASN A 755 17.74 -72.52 20.82
N ALA A 756 18.03 -71.54 21.65
CA ALA A 756 16.98 -70.70 22.28
C ALA A 756 16.31 -69.76 21.30
N LEU A 757 15.02 -69.85 21.15
CA LEU A 757 14.18 -68.88 20.45
C LEU A 757 14.11 -67.64 21.31
N ILE A 758 14.71 -66.55 20.83
CA ILE A 758 14.58 -65.25 21.46
C ILE A 758 13.39 -64.54 20.83
N ARG A 759 12.48 -64.08 21.61
CA ARG A 759 11.32 -63.28 21.12
C ARG A 759 11.52 -61.85 21.39
N ILE A 760 11.25 -61.03 20.37
CA ILE A 760 11.08 -59.60 20.51
C ILE A 760 9.58 -59.33 20.56
N GLY A 761 9.14 -58.68 21.64
CA GLY A 761 7.77 -58.27 21.83
C GLY A 761 7.73 -56.81 22.31
N GLY A 762 6.60 -56.34 22.80
CA GLY A 762 6.34 -54.96 23.12
C GLY A 762 5.78 -54.21 21.93
N THR A 763 6.00 -52.88 21.89
CA THR A 763 5.56 -51.99 20.80
C THR A 763 6.75 -51.46 20.02
N LEU A 764 6.50 -50.88 18.83
CA LEU A 764 7.55 -50.24 18.03
C LEU A 764 8.27 -49.09 18.78
N LYS A 765 7.57 -48.38 19.62
CA LYS A 765 8.15 -47.31 20.47
C LYS A 765 8.93 -47.88 21.68
N SER A 766 8.57 -49.07 22.15
CA SER A 766 9.17 -49.72 23.32
C SER A 766 9.34 -51.23 23.11
N PRO A 767 10.26 -51.63 22.26
CA PRO A 767 10.53 -53.06 22.02
C PRO A 767 11.16 -53.70 23.26
N ARG A 768 10.79 -54.96 23.56
CA ARG A 768 11.28 -55.70 24.71
C ARG A 768 11.68 -57.11 24.34
N LEU A 769 12.78 -57.61 24.89
CA LEU A 769 13.19 -59.00 24.72
C LEU A 769 12.43 -59.87 25.73
N ILE A 770 11.85 -60.93 25.22
CA ILE A 770 11.11 -61.92 26.02
C ILE A 770 11.88 -63.23 25.91
N PHE A 771 12.41 -63.69 27.02
CA PHE A 771 13.07 -64.99 27.13
C PHE A 771 12.04 -66.05 27.47
N ASP A 772 11.74 -66.98 26.53
CA ASP A 772 10.85 -68.08 26.77
C ASP A 772 11.62 -69.28 27.32
N SER A 773 11.74 -69.35 28.64
CA SER A 773 12.43 -70.44 29.32
C SER A 773 11.69 -71.74 29.33
N LYS A 774 10.41 -71.81 28.85
CA LYS A 774 9.58 -73.01 28.86
C LYS A 774 9.59 -73.79 27.53
N SER A 775 10.08 -73.25 26.43
CA SER A 775 10.07 -73.87 25.10
C SER A 775 11.24 -74.83 24.86
N ALA A 776 12.19 -74.95 25.80
CA ALA A 776 13.33 -75.90 25.70
C ALA A 776 12.97 -77.33 26.00
N ALA A 777 11.80 -77.65 26.50
CA ALA A 777 11.49 -78.94 27.14
C ALA A 777 10.50 -79.85 26.39
N THR A 778 9.77 -79.39 25.35
CA THR A 778 8.78 -80.23 24.65
C THR A 778 8.69 -80.08 23.17
N THR A 779 9.22 -80.99 22.42
CA THR A 779 9.30 -81.02 20.96
C THR A 779 8.00 -81.45 20.25
N THR A 780 6.89 -81.70 20.91
CA THR A 780 5.68 -82.22 20.25
C THR A 780 4.37 -81.43 20.50
N GLY A 781 4.41 -80.38 21.22
CA GLY A 781 3.20 -79.54 21.52
C GLY A 781 3.23 -78.06 21.10
N ALA A 782 4.32 -77.59 20.49
CA ALA A 782 4.59 -76.18 20.32
C ALA A 782 3.95 -75.59 19.05
N ALA A 783 3.40 -76.30 18.17
CA ALA A 783 2.85 -75.75 16.89
C ALA A 783 1.53 -75.00 17.09
N VAL A 784 0.76 -75.31 18.13
CA VAL A 784 -0.53 -74.64 18.36
C VAL A 784 -0.38 -73.37 19.20
N ALA A 785 0.62 -73.34 20.10
CA ALA A 785 0.82 -72.20 21.03
C ALA A 785 1.65 -71.07 20.45
N THR A 786 2.35 -71.29 19.30
CA THR A 786 3.23 -70.26 18.65
C THR A 786 2.68 -69.73 17.34
N GLY A 787 1.40 -70.01 16.98
CA GLY A 787 0.78 -69.47 15.75
C GLY A 787 1.52 -69.87 14.47
N GLY A 788 2.20 -71.00 14.41
CA GLY A 788 2.91 -71.51 13.21
C GLY A 788 4.34 -70.99 13.05
N LEU A 789 4.77 -69.98 13.88
CA LEU A 789 6.10 -69.36 13.79
C LEU A 789 7.28 -70.33 13.92
N SER A 790 7.11 -71.46 14.62
CA SER A 790 8.14 -72.48 14.79
C SER A 790 8.35 -73.31 13.50
N LEU A 791 7.34 -73.43 12.63
CA LEU A 791 7.43 -74.22 11.41
C LEU A 791 8.02 -73.36 10.28
N LEU A 792 7.62 -72.11 10.19
CA LEU A 792 8.16 -71.15 9.22
C LEU A 792 9.65 -70.86 9.44
N GLY A 793 10.05 -70.59 10.69
CA GLY A 793 11.47 -70.41 11.03
C GLY A 793 12.34 -71.65 10.81
N ARG A 794 11.80 -72.89 10.90
CA ARG A 794 12.50 -74.18 10.56
C ARG A 794 12.67 -74.34 9.05
N SER A 795 11.61 -74.05 8.28
CA SER A 795 11.66 -74.14 6.82
C SER A 795 12.65 -73.14 6.23
N LEU A 796 12.72 -71.92 6.79
CA LEU A 796 13.67 -70.90 6.37
C LEU A 796 15.12 -71.23 6.75
N LEU A 797 15.34 -71.70 7.99
CA LEU A 797 16.64 -72.15 8.47
C LEU A 797 17.12 -73.46 7.69
N ASP A 798 16.19 -74.36 7.38
CA ASP A 798 16.50 -75.54 6.63
C ASP A 798 16.82 -75.23 5.16
N ARG A 799 16.14 -74.23 4.55
CA ARG A 799 16.47 -73.70 3.23
C ARG A 799 17.81 -72.98 3.21
N LEU A 800 18.04 -72.11 4.23
CA LEU A 800 19.27 -71.31 4.38
C LEU A 800 20.44 -72.13 4.95
N SER A 801 20.18 -73.26 5.61
CA SER A 801 21.24 -74.21 6.15
C SER A 801 21.74 -75.15 5.12
N GLY A 802 21.05 -75.35 3.99
CA GLY A 802 21.54 -76.10 2.82
C GLY A 802 22.53 -75.24 1.97
N ALA A 803 22.47 -73.92 2.04
CA ALA A 803 23.41 -73.00 1.41
C ALA A 803 24.47 -72.56 2.44
N ALA A 804 25.71 -72.79 2.15
CA ALA A 804 26.80 -72.48 3.10
C ALA A 804 26.95 -70.97 3.43
N ASP A 805 26.37 -70.06 2.63
CA ASP A 805 26.52 -68.60 2.76
C ASP A 805 25.29 -67.86 2.22
N ILE A 806 24.61 -67.12 3.08
CA ILE A 806 23.49 -66.20 2.68
C ILE A 806 23.98 -65.14 1.69
N CYS A 807 25.20 -64.68 1.84
CA CYS A 807 25.80 -63.69 0.98
C CYS A 807 26.06 -64.24 -0.44
N GLU A 808 26.31 -65.54 -0.56
CA GLU A 808 26.49 -66.23 -1.88
C GLU A 808 25.14 -66.37 -2.60
N GLN A 809 24.10 -66.80 -1.88
CA GLN A 809 22.72 -66.80 -2.43
C GLN A 809 22.22 -65.46 -2.89
N MET A 810 22.58 -64.37 -2.19
CA MET A 810 22.26 -63.03 -2.65
C MET A 810 22.90 -62.73 -4.01
N ARG A 811 24.16 -63.02 -4.19
CA ARG A 811 24.87 -62.75 -5.45
C ARG A 811 24.28 -63.55 -6.62
N ASP A 812 24.00 -64.83 -6.38
CA ASP A 812 23.43 -65.72 -7.40
C ASP A 812 22.02 -65.29 -7.84
N ASN A 813 21.19 -64.78 -6.88
CA ASN A 813 19.87 -64.28 -7.18
C ASN A 813 19.92 -62.92 -7.88
N ASP A 814 20.82 -62.01 -7.49
CA ASP A 814 21.00 -60.70 -8.15
C ASP A 814 21.53 -60.84 -9.58
N GLU A 815 22.43 -61.83 -9.84
CA GLU A 815 22.92 -62.17 -11.19
C GLU A 815 21.80 -62.74 -12.06
N ALA A 816 20.92 -63.57 -11.48
CA ALA A 816 19.78 -64.15 -12.18
C ALA A 816 18.69 -63.09 -12.50
N ALA A 817 18.48 -62.14 -11.61
CA ALA A 817 17.55 -61.03 -11.81
C ALA A 817 18.03 -60.06 -12.91
N ASN A 818 19.31 -59.67 -12.89
CA ASN A 818 19.91 -58.81 -13.92
C ASN A 818 19.89 -59.42 -15.31
N GLN A 819 19.99 -60.77 -15.39
CA GLN A 819 19.90 -61.50 -16.67
C GLN A 819 18.46 -61.60 -17.23
N GLN A 820 17.45 -61.37 -16.40
CA GLN A 820 16.04 -61.29 -16.81
C GLN A 820 15.59 -59.90 -17.24
N GLU A 821 16.22 -58.85 -16.76
CA GLU A 821 15.96 -57.46 -17.20
C GLU A 821 16.65 -57.10 -18.53
N ASP A 822 17.72 -57.84 -18.93
CA ASP A 822 18.43 -57.64 -20.19
C ASP A 822 17.86 -58.47 -21.39
N ASN A 823 16.83 -59.27 -21.19
CA ASN A 823 16.11 -60.03 -22.22
C ASN A 823 14.66 -59.51 -22.37
#